data_7b615fc7fa780d4f3e95896f7b299762
#
_entry.id   7b615fc7fa780d4f3e95896f7b299762
#
_cell.length_a   1.000
_cell.length_b   1.000
_cell.length_c   1.000
_cell.angle_alpha   90.00
_cell.angle_beta   90.00
_cell.angle_gamma   90.00
#
_symmetry.space_group_name_H-M   'P 1'
#
loop_
_entity.id
_entity.type
_entity.pdbx_description
1 polymer ?
#
loop_
_entity_poly.entity_id
_entity_poly.type
_entity_poly.pdbx_seq_one_letter_code
_entity_poly.pdbx_strand_id
1 'polypeptide(L)'
;MSTRQQLANAIRFLSMDSVQKAKSGHPGAPMGMADIAEVLWRDFLHHNPTNPQWANRDRFVLSNGHGSMLIYSLLHLSGYDVSIEDLKQFRQLHSKTPGHPEFGYTPGVETTTGPLGQGITNAVGMAIAEKTLAGQFNREGHNIVDHHTYVFLGDGCLMEGISHEACSLAGTLGLGKLIAFYDDNNISIDGHVDGWFTDDTQKRFEAYGWQVIPAIDGHNPAQIIEAIKQAQAETNKPTLIICKTIIGFGSPNKSNSHDCHGAPLGDEEIALTRKALNWDYAPFEIPADVYAQWDAKAKGAELEKAWHEKFAAYAKAYPELAAEFTRRMEKNLPADWAKESQAFIDHLQANPASIASRKASQNAIEAYAKVLPELLGGSADLASSNLTLWSGSKPIRATQNVDGNYLNYGVREFGMAAIMNGIALHGGFIPYGATFLMFMEYAHNAIRMAALMKQRSLFVFTHDSIGLGEDGPTHQPVEQTSALRLIPNLNTWRPCDQVESAIAWKAAIERTDGPSALIFTRQNLAQMDRTSEQLANVARGAYVLKDCVGTPDLIFIATGSEVELAVKAAEQLIAEGKKIRVVSMPSTNVFDKQDEAYREAVLPSAVTKRVAVEAGIADFWYKYVGFNGRIVGMNSFGESAPADQLFKLFGFTVDNVVAKAKEIL
;
A
#
# COMPACT_ATOMS: atom_id res chain seq x y z
N MET A 1 19.58 36.88 -14.67
CA MET A 1 18.95 35.89 -13.78
C MET A 1 17.47 36.07 -13.83
N SER A 2 16.74 35.00 -14.07
CA SER A 2 15.28 35.03 -14.07
C SER A 2 14.74 35.33 -12.67
N THR A 3 13.57 35.98 -12.61
CA THR A 3 12.88 36.26 -11.34
C THR A 3 12.22 34.96 -10.82
N ARG A 4 11.87 34.91 -9.52
CA ARG A 4 11.09 33.80 -8.96
C ARG A 4 9.79 33.57 -9.72
N GLN A 5 9.11 34.65 -10.12
CA GLN A 5 7.89 34.55 -10.93
C GLN A 5 8.16 33.85 -12.28
N GLN A 6 9.26 34.14 -12.96
CA GLN A 6 9.63 33.44 -14.21
C GLN A 6 9.94 31.98 -13.97
N LEU A 7 10.55 31.64 -12.83
CA LEU A 7 10.83 30.24 -12.47
C LEU A 7 9.52 29.47 -12.17
N ALA A 8 8.57 30.07 -11.45
CA ALA A 8 7.25 29.49 -11.24
C ALA A 8 6.44 29.41 -12.55
N ASN A 9 6.57 30.42 -13.43
CA ASN A 9 5.91 30.41 -14.74
C ASN A 9 6.37 29.24 -15.62
N ALA A 10 7.64 28.79 -15.52
CA ALA A 10 8.10 27.60 -16.23
C ALA A 10 7.25 26.35 -15.88
N ILE A 11 6.88 26.19 -14.60
CA ILE A 11 5.97 25.11 -14.16
C ILE A 11 4.60 25.29 -14.79
N ARG A 12 4.04 26.51 -14.76
CA ARG A 12 2.71 26.83 -15.30
C ARG A 12 2.62 26.50 -16.77
N PHE A 13 3.61 26.96 -17.57
CA PHE A 13 3.60 26.77 -19.02
C PHE A 13 3.86 25.34 -19.45
N LEU A 14 4.79 24.63 -18.81
CA LEU A 14 4.97 23.21 -19.07
C LEU A 14 3.69 22.41 -18.75
N SER A 15 3.00 22.78 -17.68
CA SER A 15 1.75 22.10 -17.31
C SER A 15 0.61 22.38 -18.28
N MET A 16 0.39 23.65 -18.63
CA MET A 16 -0.65 24.04 -19.62
C MET A 16 -0.40 23.42 -20.99
N ASP A 17 0.83 23.54 -21.49
CA ASP A 17 1.20 23.06 -22.84
C ASP A 17 1.04 21.53 -22.93
N SER A 18 1.43 20.78 -21.89
CA SER A 18 1.30 19.33 -21.85
C SER A 18 -0.17 18.89 -21.81
N VAL A 19 -0.99 19.54 -20.96
CA VAL A 19 -2.43 19.27 -20.88
C VAL A 19 -3.13 19.63 -22.18
N GLN A 20 -2.79 20.76 -22.78
CA GLN A 20 -3.35 21.19 -24.07
C GLN A 20 -2.99 20.23 -25.20
N LYS A 21 -1.73 19.83 -25.27
CA LYS A 21 -1.27 18.87 -26.29
C LYS A 21 -1.96 17.51 -26.14
N ALA A 22 -2.12 17.03 -24.92
CA ALA A 22 -2.82 15.79 -24.62
C ALA A 22 -4.35 15.90 -24.80
N LYS A 23 -4.89 17.12 -24.90
CA LYS A 23 -6.34 17.42 -24.86
C LYS A 23 -7.04 16.76 -23.66
N SER A 24 -6.32 16.56 -22.57
CA SER A 24 -6.78 15.89 -21.36
C SER A 24 -5.85 16.20 -20.20
N GLY A 25 -6.39 16.49 -19.03
CA GLY A 25 -5.63 16.72 -17.80
C GLY A 25 -6.15 17.88 -16.99
N HIS A 26 -5.42 18.23 -15.92
CA HIS A 26 -5.84 19.20 -14.90
C HIS A 26 -4.78 20.31 -14.78
N PRO A 27 -4.93 21.43 -15.49
CA PRO A 27 -3.92 22.49 -15.48
C PRO A 27 -4.05 23.42 -14.28
N GLY A 28 -5.24 23.54 -13.67
CA GLY A 28 -5.56 24.56 -12.70
C GLY A 28 -4.73 24.50 -11.42
N ALA A 29 -4.66 23.34 -10.76
CA ALA A 29 -3.86 23.15 -9.55
C ALA A 29 -2.35 23.36 -9.79
N PRO A 30 -1.71 22.80 -10.85
CA PRO A 30 -0.32 23.11 -11.19
C PRO A 30 -0.05 24.62 -11.36
N MET A 31 -0.99 25.35 -11.96
CA MET A 31 -0.84 26.80 -12.14
C MET A 31 -0.95 27.57 -10.82
N GLY A 32 -1.88 27.16 -9.95
CA GLY A 32 -2.11 27.76 -8.64
C GLY A 32 -0.96 27.53 -7.66
N MET A 33 -0.43 26.30 -7.62
CA MET A 33 0.60 25.90 -6.67
C MET A 33 2.04 26.16 -7.14
N ALA A 34 2.25 26.74 -8.32
CA ALA A 34 3.58 26.88 -8.92
C ALA A 34 4.57 27.70 -8.05
N ASP A 35 4.12 28.76 -7.37
CA ASP A 35 4.98 29.58 -6.52
C ASP A 35 5.41 28.82 -5.25
N ILE A 36 4.48 28.06 -4.63
CA ILE A 36 4.77 27.22 -3.47
C ILE A 36 5.79 26.15 -3.85
N ALA A 37 5.58 25.51 -5.00
CA ALA A 37 6.46 24.47 -5.51
C ALA A 37 7.86 25.00 -5.86
N GLU A 38 7.93 26.20 -6.47
CA GLU A 38 9.22 26.85 -6.77
C GLU A 38 10.03 27.07 -5.52
N VAL A 39 9.42 27.65 -4.47
CA VAL A 39 10.10 27.91 -3.20
C VAL A 39 10.55 26.61 -2.54
N LEU A 40 9.64 25.64 -2.40
CA LEU A 40 9.97 24.38 -1.73
C LEU A 40 11.11 23.63 -2.42
N TRP A 41 10.99 23.40 -3.73
CA TRP A 41 11.93 22.54 -4.47
C TRP A 41 13.32 23.16 -4.64
N ARG A 42 13.40 24.45 -4.81
CA ARG A 42 14.70 25.12 -5.02
C ARG A 42 15.42 25.44 -3.71
N ASP A 43 14.70 25.90 -2.70
CA ASP A 43 15.33 26.44 -1.51
C ASP A 43 15.43 25.41 -0.36
N PHE A 44 14.45 24.52 -0.22
CA PHE A 44 14.32 23.68 0.97
C PHE A 44 14.46 22.17 0.71
N LEU A 45 13.92 21.64 -0.39
CA LEU A 45 13.91 20.20 -0.63
C LEU A 45 15.33 19.64 -0.80
N HIS A 46 15.68 18.66 0.03
CA HIS A 46 16.94 17.92 -0.07
C HIS A 46 16.75 16.68 -0.94
N HIS A 47 17.16 16.76 -2.18
CA HIS A 47 17.04 15.67 -3.15
C HIS A 47 18.24 15.63 -4.09
N ASN A 48 18.46 14.49 -4.75
CA ASN A 48 19.45 14.36 -5.79
C ASN A 48 18.82 13.81 -7.07
N PRO A 49 18.64 14.63 -8.12
CA PRO A 49 18.04 14.17 -9.39
C PRO A 49 18.79 13.02 -10.04
N THR A 50 20.12 12.90 -9.81
CA THR A 50 20.94 11.82 -10.37
C THR A 50 20.86 10.53 -9.57
N ASN A 51 20.37 10.57 -8.33
CA ASN A 51 20.06 9.40 -7.49
C ASN A 51 18.71 9.55 -6.77
N PRO A 52 17.60 9.30 -7.46
CA PRO A 52 16.26 9.38 -6.86
C PRO A 52 16.01 8.39 -5.71
N GLN A 53 16.92 7.44 -5.48
CA GLN A 53 16.82 6.42 -4.43
C GLN A 53 17.73 6.72 -3.22
N TRP A 54 18.39 7.88 -3.16
CA TRP A 54 19.19 8.26 -2.00
C TRP A 54 18.42 8.10 -0.70
N ALA A 55 18.97 7.34 0.26
CA ALA A 55 18.24 6.89 1.44
C ALA A 55 17.72 8.06 2.31
N ASN A 56 18.52 9.11 2.49
CA ASN A 56 18.18 10.26 3.33
C ASN A 56 17.67 11.48 2.55
N ARG A 57 17.16 11.29 1.33
CA ARG A 57 16.45 12.36 0.61
C ARG A 57 15.15 12.72 1.30
N ASP A 58 14.72 13.97 1.20
CA ASP A 58 13.36 14.35 1.53
C ASP A 58 12.35 13.63 0.60
N ARG A 59 11.16 13.35 1.10
CA ARG A 59 10.07 12.77 0.32
C ARG A 59 9.09 13.85 -0.08
N PHE A 60 8.74 13.92 -1.35
CA PHE A 60 7.70 14.82 -1.84
C PHE A 60 6.51 14.01 -2.36
N VAL A 61 5.32 14.28 -1.83
CA VAL A 61 4.07 13.62 -2.20
C VAL A 61 3.08 14.64 -2.75
N LEU A 62 2.61 14.42 -3.95
CA LEU A 62 1.48 15.16 -4.53
C LEU A 62 0.19 14.39 -4.26
N SER A 63 -0.51 14.69 -3.16
CA SER A 63 -1.74 13.99 -2.75
C SER A 63 -2.92 14.34 -3.66
N ASN A 64 -3.00 15.57 -4.17
CA ASN A 64 -3.90 15.97 -5.24
C ASN A 64 -3.34 15.55 -6.61
N GLY A 65 -3.21 14.24 -6.80
CA GLY A 65 -2.51 13.61 -7.93
C GLY A 65 -3.09 13.91 -9.31
N HIS A 66 -4.32 14.43 -9.40
CA HIS A 66 -4.88 14.92 -10.65
C HIS A 66 -4.05 16.09 -11.23
N GLY A 67 -3.41 16.91 -10.39
CA GLY A 67 -2.47 17.95 -10.78
C GLY A 67 -1.09 17.41 -11.17
N SER A 68 -0.99 16.23 -11.76
CA SER A 68 0.24 15.47 -12.02
C SER A 68 1.29 16.25 -12.80
N MET A 69 0.89 17.15 -13.70
CA MET A 69 1.85 17.97 -14.43
C MET A 69 2.68 18.89 -13.53
N LEU A 70 2.23 19.21 -12.31
CA LEU A 70 3.04 19.92 -11.34
C LEU A 70 4.34 19.15 -11.02
N ILE A 71 4.19 17.90 -10.57
CA ILE A 71 5.37 17.09 -10.21
C ILE A 71 6.22 16.75 -11.43
N TYR A 72 5.62 16.48 -12.60
CA TYR A 72 6.40 16.18 -13.81
C TYR A 72 7.21 17.38 -14.29
N SER A 73 6.65 18.59 -14.23
CA SER A 73 7.36 19.81 -14.54
C SER A 73 8.52 20.07 -13.55
N LEU A 74 8.30 19.83 -12.26
CA LEU A 74 9.32 19.93 -11.22
C LEU A 74 10.47 18.95 -11.44
N LEU A 75 10.15 17.69 -11.72
CA LEU A 75 11.16 16.65 -11.98
C LEU A 75 11.98 16.98 -13.23
N HIS A 76 11.32 17.41 -14.32
CA HIS A 76 11.99 17.84 -15.55
C HIS A 76 12.95 19.02 -15.28
N LEU A 77 12.44 20.09 -14.69
CA LEU A 77 13.21 21.31 -14.44
C LEU A 77 14.39 21.07 -13.50
N SER A 78 14.22 20.26 -12.46
CA SER A 78 15.26 19.93 -11.47
C SER A 78 16.35 19.01 -12.01
N GLY A 79 16.13 18.37 -13.19
CA GLY A 79 17.14 17.56 -13.86
C GLY A 79 17.06 16.05 -13.57
N TYR A 80 15.90 15.55 -13.14
CA TYR A 80 15.61 14.11 -13.16
C TYR A 80 15.53 13.58 -14.60
N ASP A 81 15.57 12.27 -14.77
CA ASP A 81 15.41 11.61 -16.08
C ASP A 81 13.95 11.68 -16.59
N VAL A 82 13.48 12.92 -16.77
CA VAL A 82 12.20 13.28 -17.38
C VAL A 82 12.48 14.36 -18.41
N SER A 83 12.49 14.00 -19.67
CA SER A 83 12.82 14.90 -20.77
C SER A 83 11.63 15.79 -21.17
N ILE A 84 11.89 16.83 -21.96
CA ILE A 84 10.81 17.65 -22.55
C ILE A 84 9.94 16.81 -23.49
N GLU A 85 10.50 15.80 -24.15
CA GLU A 85 9.75 14.89 -25.01
C GLU A 85 8.84 13.97 -24.17
N ASP A 86 9.25 13.57 -22.96
CA ASP A 86 8.38 12.85 -22.03
C ASP A 86 7.18 13.72 -21.60
N LEU A 87 7.38 15.02 -21.35
CA LEU A 87 6.29 15.95 -21.06
C LEU A 87 5.33 16.11 -22.25
N LYS A 88 5.86 16.16 -23.48
CA LYS A 88 5.05 16.19 -24.70
C LYS A 88 4.23 14.91 -24.92
N GLN A 89 4.61 13.80 -24.28
CA GLN A 89 3.92 12.51 -24.31
C GLN A 89 2.99 12.32 -23.07
N PHE A 90 2.63 13.39 -22.38
CA PHE A 90 1.71 13.32 -21.24
C PHE A 90 0.43 12.55 -21.58
N ARG A 91 0.08 11.57 -20.73
CA ARG A 91 -1.09 10.68 -20.89
C ARG A 91 -1.07 9.81 -22.16
N GLN A 92 0.08 9.62 -22.80
CA GLN A 92 0.18 8.70 -23.93
C GLN A 92 0.60 7.30 -23.47
N LEU A 93 0.30 6.29 -24.31
CA LEU A 93 0.62 4.89 -24.00
C LEU A 93 2.13 4.71 -23.75
N HIS A 94 2.48 4.06 -22.67
CA HIS A 94 3.86 3.81 -22.21
C HIS A 94 4.70 5.06 -21.92
N SER A 95 4.07 6.21 -21.74
CA SER A 95 4.76 7.44 -21.36
C SER A 95 5.31 7.37 -19.94
N LYS A 96 6.46 8.04 -19.69
CA LYS A 96 6.96 8.32 -18.33
C LYS A 96 6.08 9.30 -17.54
N THR A 97 5.11 9.95 -18.19
CA THR A 97 4.22 10.95 -17.59
C THR A 97 2.76 10.49 -17.69
N PRO A 98 2.36 9.46 -16.94
CA PRO A 98 0.99 8.97 -16.92
C PRO A 98 0.01 10.03 -16.38
N GLY A 99 -1.30 9.79 -16.50
CA GLY A 99 -2.34 10.74 -16.15
C GLY A 99 -2.34 11.21 -14.69
N HIS A 100 -1.90 10.34 -13.80
CA HIS A 100 -1.65 10.60 -12.38
C HIS A 100 -0.25 10.08 -12.04
N PRO A 101 0.42 10.61 -10.99
CA PRO A 101 1.76 10.12 -10.62
C PRO A 101 1.74 8.63 -10.30
N GLU A 102 2.63 7.87 -10.93
CA GLU A 102 2.76 6.43 -10.70
C GLU A 102 4.17 6.06 -10.24
N PHE A 103 4.26 5.43 -9.08
CA PHE A 103 5.51 4.90 -8.54
C PHE A 103 6.10 3.84 -9.49
N GLY A 104 7.38 3.99 -9.77
CA GLY A 104 8.11 3.07 -10.66
C GLY A 104 8.04 3.42 -12.16
N TYR A 105 7.16 4.34 -12.57
CA TYR A 105 7.12 4.86 -13.96
C TYR A 105 7.96 6.11 -14.14
N THR A 106 7.77 7.09 -13.26
CA THR A 106 8.49 8.37 -13.33
C THR A 106 9.58 8.43 -12.26
N PRO A 107 10.87 8.58 -12.62
CA PRO A 107 11.93 8.77 -11.63
C PRO A 107 11.66 9.96 -10.72
N GLY A 108 11.73 9.76 -9.39
CA GLY A 108 11.46 10.80 -8.40
C GLY A 108 10.02 10.87 -7.88
N VAL A 109 9.09 10.09 -8.44
CA VAL A 109 7.75 9.92 -7.89
C VAL A 109 7.78 8.92 -6.74
N GLU A 110 7.42 9.37 -5.52
CA GLU A 110 7.53 8.59 -4.28
C GLU A 110 6.33 7.66 -4.05
N THR A 111 5.17 7.98 -4.60
CA THR A 111 3.96 7.17 -4.47
C THR A 111 2.99 7.40 -5.63
N THR A 112 2.19 6.40 -5.94
CA THR A 112 1.07 6.53 -6.88
C THR A 112 -0.10 7.24 -6.18
N THR A 113 -0.56 8.35 -6.76
CA THR A 113 -1.71 9.09 -6.29
C THR A 113 -2.75 9.24 -7.41
N GLY A 114 -3.91 9.79 -7.08
CA GLY A 114 -5.08 9.88 -7.95
C GLY A 114 -6.35 9.62 -7.14
N PRO A 115 -6.46 8.49 -6.41
CA PRO A 115 -7.47 8.37 -5.35
C PRO A 115 -7.16 9.35 -4.22
N LEU A 116 -8.00 10.39 -4.06
CA LEU A 116 -7.78 11.47 -3.11
C LEU A 116 -7.69 10.95 -1.66
N GLY A 117 -6.94 11.64 -0.81
CA GLY A 117 -6.73 11.27 0.59
C GLY A 117 -5.66 10.19 0.81
N GLN A 118 -5.33 9.34 -0.17
CA GLN A 118 -4.31 8.32 0.03
C GLN A 118 -2.87 8.88 -0.02
N GLY A 119 -2.62 9.94 -0.78
CA GLY A 119 -1.29 10.57 -0.83
C GLY A 119 -0.84 11.10 0.53
N ILE A 120 -1.68 11.92 1.20
CA ILE A 120 -1.38 12.39 2.57
C ILE A 120 -1.23 11.22 3.55
N THR A 121 -2.02 10.16 3.39
CA THR A 121 -1.96 8.97 4.23
C THR A 121 -0.66 8.18 4.00
N ASN A 122 -0.19 8.06 2.75
CA ASN A 122 1.13 7.49 2.45
C ASN A 122 2.26 8.37 3.05
N ALA A 123 2.12 9.70 2.98
CA ALA A 123 3.08 10.62 3.60
C ALA A 123 3.17 10.44 5.12
N VAL A 124 2.04 10.20 5.79
CA VAL A 124 2.02 9.81 7.22
C VAL A 124 2.81 8.53 7.44
N GLY A 125 2.65 7.53 6.59
CA GLY A 125 3.41 6.27 6.63
C GLY A 125 4.91 6.48 6.44
N MET A 126 5.31 7.35 5.51
CA MET A 126 6.72 7.71 5.28
C MET A 126 7.33 8.43 6.50
N ALA A 127 6.58 9.35 7.12
CA ALA A 127 7.03 10.06 8.31
C ALA A 127 7.12 9.13 9.55
N ILE A 128 6.24 8.13 9.68
CA ILE A 128 6.37 7.08 10.71
C ILE A 128 7.65 6.27 10.48
N ALA A 129 7.92 5.88 9.24
CA ALA A 129 9.13 5.12 8.89
C ALA A 129 10.39 5.92 9.20
N GLU A 130 10.46 7.21 8.81
CA GLU A 130 11.57 8.10 9.15
C GLU A 130 11.80 8.18 10.65
N LYS A 131 10.75 8.52 11.41
CA LYS A 131 10.84 8.69 12.87
C LYS A 131 11.31 7.41 13.56
N THR A 132 10.79 6.25 13.13
CA THR A 132 11.14 4.96 13.72
C THR A 132 12.57 4.54 13.35
N LEU A 133 12.98 4.71 12.09
CA LEU A 133 14.37 4.46 11.68
C LEU A 133 15.35 5.39 12.43
N ALA A 134 15.01 6.68 12.56
CA ALA A 134 15.82 7.62 13.33
C ALA A 134 16.01 7.16 14.78
N GLY A 135 14.91 6.68 15.42
CA GLY A 135 14.98 6.11 16.77
C GLY A 135 15.83 4.85 16.87
N GLN A 136 15.80 4.00 15.85
CA GLN A 136 16.57 2.75 15.82
C GLN A 136 18.04 2.95 15.48
N PHE A 137 18.37 3.85 14.56
CA PHE A 137 19.71 3.95 13.97
C PHE A 137 20.51 5.20 14.36
N ASN A 138 19.87 6.35 14.61
CA ASN A 138 20.61 7.54 14.99
C ASN A 138 21.31 7.36 16.33
N ARG A 139 22.51 7.93 16.45
CA ARG A 139 23.32 7.93 17.68
C ARG A 139 23.84 9.35 17.91
N GLU A 140 24.24 9.67 19.14
CA GLU A 140 24.79 10.98 19.48
C GLU A 140 25.95 11.36 18.54
N GLY A 141 25.86 12.52 17.93
CA GLY A 141 26.80 12.99 16.91
C GLY A 141 26.67 12.34 15.52
N HIS A 142 25.74 11.40 15.34
CA HIS A 142 25.58 10.62 14.10
C HIS A 142 24.11 10.50 13.70
N ASN A 143 23.53 11.55 13.17
CA ASN A 143 22.17 11.55 12.62
C ASN A 143 22.22 11.14 11.14
N ILE A 144 22.01 9.84 10.86
CA ILE A 144 22.01 9.28 9.49
C ILE A 144 20.62 9.23 8.86
N VAL A 145 19.56 9.31 9.68
CA VAL A 145 18.16 9.42 9.24
C VAL A 145 17.65 10.77 9.71
N ASP A 146 17.51 11.71 8.77
CA ASP A 146 17.18 13.11 9.10
C ASP A 146 16.60 13.81 7.87
N HIS A 147 15.40 13.38 7.44
CA HIS A 147 14.75 13.94 6.26
C HIS A 147 13.28 14.24 6.53
N HIS A 148 12.72 15.18 5.79
CA HIS A 148 11.33 15.57 5.88
C HIS A 148 10.46 14.80 4.86
N THR A 149 9.18 14.73 5.14
CA THR A 149 8.16 14.36 4.18
C THR A 149 7.27 15.58 3.93
N TYR A 150 7.32 16.07 2.70
CA TYR A 150 6.48 17.19 2.24
C TYR A 150 5.31 16.67 1.43
N VAL A 151 4.12 17.21 1.66
CA VAL A 151 2.94 16.78 0.91
C VAL A 151 2.12 17.99 0.47
N PHE A 152 1.71 18.00 -0.80
CA PHE A 152 0.74 18.95 -1.33
C PHE A 152 -0.63 18.29 -1.41
N LEU A 153 -1.66 19.00 -0.99
CA LEU A 153 -3.04 18.51 -0.96
C LEU A 153 -4.04 19.66 -1.20
N GLY A 154 -5.23 19.33 -1.66
CA GLY A 154 -6.31 20.28 -1.90
C GLY A 154 -7.57 19.91 -1.12
N ASP A 155 -8.67 20.68 -1.34
CA ASP A 155 -9.96 20.51 -0.69
C ASP A 155 -10.47 19.07 -0.75
N GLY A 156 -10.46 18.45 -1.94
CA GLY A 156 -10.91 17.08 -2.12
C GLY A 156 -10.13 16.05 -1.31
N CYS A 157 -8.82 16.27 -1.10
CA CYS A 157 -8.03 15.40 -0.21
C CYS A 157 -8.52 15.49 1.24
N LEU A 158 -8.93 16.68 1.68
CA LEU A 158 -9.39 16.91 3.05
C LEU A 158 -10.86 16.51 3.27
N MET A 159 -11.65 16.41 2.22
CA MET A 159 -13.01 15.87 2.27
C MET A 159 -13.03 14.35 2.49
N GLU A 160 -12.02 13.64 2.00
CA GLU A 160 -11.94 12.19 2.13
C GLU A 160 -11.82 11.73 3.58
N GLY A 161 -12.63 10.73 3.98
CA GLY A 161 -12.66 10.21 5.34
C GLY A 161 -11.31 9.67 5.82
N ILE A 162 -10.51 9.07 4.93
CA ILE A 162 -9.18 8.56 5.25
C ILE A 162 -8.21 9.65 5.74
N SER A 163 -8.40 10.92 5.31
CA SER A 163 -7.58 12.04 5.77
C SER A 163 -7.80 12.32 7.26
N HIS A 164 -9.04 12.17 7.76
CA HIS A 164 -9.34 12.26 9.19
C HIS A 164 -8.64 11.15 9.98
N GLU A 165 -8.65 9.91 9.48
CA GLU A 165 -7.99 8.77 10.12
C GLU A 165 -6.48 9.01 10.23
N ALA A 166 -5.83 9.36 9.12
CA ALA A 166 -4.38 9.49 9.03
C ALA A 166 -3.86 10.73 9.76
N CYS A 167 -4.50 11.90 9.56
CA CYS A 167 -4.02 13.15 10.16
C CYS A 167 -4.21 13.17 11.68
N SER A 168 -5.30 12.58 12.18
CA SER A 168 -5.48 12.38 13.63
C SER A 168 -4.37 11.50 14.22
N LEU A 169 -4.03 10.40 13.57
CA LEU A 169 -2.94 9.52 14.04
C LEU A 169 -1.57 10.21 13.95
N ALA A 170 -1.32 10.99 12.90
CA ALA A 170 -0.07 11.72 12.73
C ALA A 170 0.19 12.73 13.86
N GLY A 171 -0.85 13.48 14.27
CA GLY A 171 -0.78 14.35 15.44
C GLY A 171 -0.52 13.59 16.73
N THR A 172 -1.25 12.47 16.95
CA THR A 172 -1.06 11.58 18.10
C THR A 172 0.37 11.04 18.20
N LEU A 173 1.00 10.72 17.08
CA LEU A 173 2.38 10.21 17.01
C LEU A 173 3.44 11.31 17.01
N GLY A 174 3.04 12.58 16.93
CA GLY A 174 3.96 13.72 16.95
C GLY A 174 4.96 13.66 15.80
N LEU A 175 4.51 13.56 14.54
CA LEU A 175 5.36 13.40 13.36
C LEU A 175 5.94 14.74 12.91
N GLY A 176 6.89 15.29 13.66
CA GLY A 176 7.42 16.65 13.46
C GLY A 176 8.11 16.91 12.11
N LYS A 177 8.46 15.87 11.36
CA LYS A 177 9.05 16.02 10.02
C LYS A 177 8.05 15.84 8.88
N LEU A 178 6.75 15.77 9.18
CA LEU A 178 5.66 15.80 8.20
C LEU A 178 5.16 17.24 8.04
N ILE A 179 5.33 17.80 6.84
CA ILE A 179 4.91 19.16 6.51
C ILE A 179 3.96 19.10 5.32
N ALA A 180 2.71 19.50 5.56
CA ALA A 180 1.64 19.51 4.57
C ALA A 180 1.34 20.95 4.12
N PHE A 181 1.16 21.13 2.80
CA PHE A 181 0.72 22.37 2.19
C PHE A 181 -0.71 22.16 1.67
N TYR A 182 -1.63 22.90 2.22
CA TYR A 182 -3.03 22.89 1.79
C TYR A 182 -3.25 23.98 0.75
N ASP A 183 -3.55 23.56 -0.48
CA ASP A 183 -3.99 24.39 -1.59
C ASP A 183 -5.44 24.81 -1.35
N ASP A 184 -5.61 25.90 -0.60
CA ASP A 184 -6.89 26.45 -0.20
C ASP A 184 -7.36 27.46 -1.27
N ASN A 185 -7.89 26.94 -2.37
CA ASN A 185 -8.36 27.71 -3.52
C ASN A 185 -9.89 27.78 -3.65
N ASN A 186 -10.63 27.11 -2.77
CA ASN A 186 -12.09 27.09 -2.71
C ASN A 186 -12.78 26.53 -3.97
N ILE A 187 -12.10 25.75 -4.81
CA ILE A 187 -12.65 25.22 -6.06
C ILE A 187 -12.46 23.70 -6.13
N SER A 188 -13.55 23.01 -6.41
CA SER A 188 -13.54 21.61 -6.84
C SER A 188 -14.02 21.49 -8.30
N ILE A 189 -14.13 20.26 -8.81
CA ILE A 189 -14.63 20.01 -10.17
C ILE A 189 -16.10 20.45 -10.35
N ASP A 190 -16.87 20.44 -9.26
CA ASP A 190 -18.29 20.87 -9.26
C ASP A 190 -18.46 22.38 -9.05
N GLY A 191 -17.38 23.14 -8.85
CA GLY A 191 -17.41 24.58 -8.63
C GLY A 191 -16.90 25.01 -7.26
N HIS A 192 -17.40 26.17 -6.78
CA HIS A 192 -17.06 26.69 -5.47
C HIS A 192 -17.57 25.78 -4.35
N VAL A 193 -16.70 25.46 -3.38
CA VAL A 193 -16.99 24.46 -2.33
C VAL A 193 -17.86 25.01 -1.18
N ASP A 194 -18.17 26.29 -1.15
CA ASP A 194 -18.91 27.01 -0.08
C ASP A 194 -20.24 26.33 0.33
N GLY A 195 -20.84 25.55 -0.57
CA GLY A 195 -22.12 24.87 -0.34
C GLY A 195 -22.03 23.47 0.28
N TRP A 196 -20.82 22.87 0.30
CA TRP A 196 -20.66 21.45 0.73
C TRP A 196 -19.35 21.14 1.45
N PHE A 197 -18.42 22.10 1.57
CA PHE A 197 -17.21 21.98 2.37
C PHE A 197 -16.96 23.29 3.13
N THR A 198 -17.47 23.35 4.36
CA THR A 198 -17.44 24.53 5.23
C THR A 198 -16.69 24.25 6.53
N ASP A 199 -15.87 23.21 6.55
CA ASP A 199 -15.06 22.83 7.71
C ASP A 199 -14.08 23.97 8.06
N ASP A 200 -13.94 24.27 9.35
CA ASP A 200 -12.83 25.07 9.85
C ASP A 200 -11.56 24.19 9.87
N THR A 201 -10.88 24.12 8.73
CA THR A 201 -9.70 23.26 8.56
C THR A 201 -8.60 23.59 9.56
N GLN A 202 -8.41 24.87 9.91
CA GLN A 202 -7.44 25.27 10.94
C GLN A 202 -7.78 24.59 12.28
N LYS A 203 -8.99 24.80 12.80
CA LYS A 203 -9.40 24.21 14.09
C LYS A 203 -9.39 22.69 14.05
N ARG A 204 -9.78 22.10 12.92
CA ARG A 204 -9.76 20.66 12.74
C ARG A 204 -8.34 20.07 12.93
N PHE A 205 -7.34 20.66 12.30
CA PHE A 205 -5.95 20.22 12.43
C PHE A 205 -5.33 20.57 13.78
N GLU A 206 -5.67 21.72 14.35
CA GLU A 206 -5.28 22.04 15.74
C GLU A 206 -5.83 21.01 16.73
N ALA A 207 -7.10 20.56 16.54
CA ALA A 207 -7.70 19.50 17.37
C ALA A 207 -7.03 18.13 17.18
N TYR A 208 -6.43 17.84 16.01
CA TYR A 208 -5.59 16.66 15.81
C TYR A 208 -4.21 16.77 16.47
N GLY A 209 -3.84 17.92 17.01
CA GLY A 209 -2.53 18.16 17.61
C GLY A 209 -1.45 18.58 16.62
N TRP A 210 -1.81 19.07 15.45
CA TRP A 210 -0.89 19.64 14.48
C TRP A 210 -0.51 21.08 14.84
N GLN A 211 0.68 21.52 14.41
CA GLN A 211 0.94 22.93 14.21
C GLN A 211 0.19 23.38 12.96
N VAL A 212 -0.51 24.49 13.02
CA VAL A 212 -1.15 25.10 11.86
C VAL A 212 -0.57 26.48 11.62
N ILE A 213 -0.06 26.74 10.43
CA ILE A 213 0.33 28.07 9.95
C ILE A 213 -0.82 28.57 9.09
N PRO A 214 -1.61 29.53 9.63
CA PRO A 214 -2.84 29.91 8.97
C PRO A 214 -2.61 30.82 7.76
N ALA A 215 -3.46 30.65 6.76
CA ALA A 215 -3.76 31.51 5.63
C ALA A 215 -2.63 32.45 5.15
N ILE A 216 -1.54 31.85 4.62
CA ILE A 216 -0.52 32.61 3.91
C ILE A 216 -0.94 32.86 2.45
N ASP A 217 -0.43 33.94 1.85
CA ASP A 217 -0.54 34.16 0.40
C ASP A 217 0.38 33.15 -0.34
N GLY A 218 -0.24 32.15 -0.98
CA GLY A 218 0.46 31.10 -1.74
C GLY A 218 1.15 31.60 -3.02
N HIS A 219 1.00 32.87 -3.38
CA HIS A 219 1.72 33.52 -4.48
C HIS A 219 2.82 34.50 -3.98
N ASN A 220 3.04 34.58 -2.66
CA ASN A 220 4.07 35.42 -2.06
C ASN A 220 5.28 34.58 -1.56
N PRO A 221 6.40 34.54 -2.29
CA PRO A 221 7.56 33.73 -1.90
C PRO A 221 8.10 34.03 -0.50
N ALA A 222 8.02 35.27 -0.03
CA ALA A 222 8.53 35.63 1.29
C ALA A 222 7.68 35.01 2.41
N GLN A 223 6.36 34.97 2.27
CA GLN A 223 5.47 34.32 3.23
C GLN A 223 5.65 32.80 3.19
N ILE A 224 5.83 32.21 2.00
CA ILE A 224 6.06 30.78 1.84
C ILE A 224 7.37 30.37 2.52
N ILE A 225 8.46 31.11 2.29
CA ILE A 225 9.78 30.87 2.91
C ILE A 225 9.67 30.88 4.43
N GLU A 226 9.01 31.91 4.98
CA GLU A 226 8.85 32.04 6.43
C GLU A 226 8.02 30.90 7.03
N ALA A 227 6.92 30.51 6.36
CA ALA A 227 6.09 29.40 6.77
C ALA A 227 6.85 28.06 6.79
N ILE A 228 7.67 27.78 5.77
CA ILE A 228 8.50 26.56 5.73
C ILE A 228 9.51 26.54 6.87
N LYS A 229 10.17 27.68 7.15
CA LYS A 229 11.12 27.78 8.28
C LYS A 229 10.44 27.52 9.62
N GLN A 230 9.24 28.09 9.83
CA GLN A 230 8.45 27.82 11.05
C GLN A 230 8.04 26.35 11.15
N ALA A 231 7.65 25.74 10.03
CA ALA A 231 7.30 24.32 9.97
C ALA A 231 8.49 23.42 10.30
N GLN A 232 9.67 23.71 9.75
CA GLN A 232 10.91 22.94 10.01
C GLN A 232 11.43 23.13 11.45
N ALA A 233 11.12 24.24 12.10
CA ALA A 233 11.49 24.50 13.49
C ALA A 233 10.63 23.70 14.50
N GLU A 234 9.44 23.24 14.11
CA GLU A 234 8.60 22.40 14.94
C GLU A 234 9.00 20.92 14.77
N THR A 235 9.50 20.32 15.84
CA THR A 235 10.03 18.96 15.81
C THR A 235 9.12 17.91 16.45
N ASN A 236 8.05 18.34 17.14
CA ASN A 236 7.18 17.46 17.94
C ASN A 236 5.78 17.29 17.36
N LYS A 237 5.41 18.11 16.39
CA LYS A 237 4.08 18.10 15.77
C LYS A 237 4.20 18.13 14.27
N PRO A 238 3.37 17.40 13.53
CA PRO A 238 3.26 17.65 12.09
C PRO A 238 2.71 19.06 11.85
N THR A 239 3.04 19.65 10.70
CA THR A 239 2.64 21.02 10.36
C THR A 239 1.75 21.05 9.14
N LEU A 240 0.62 21.78 9.23
CA LEU A 240 -0.19 22.18 8.09
C LEU A 240 0.04 23.65 7.78
N ILE A 241 0.48 23.97 6.57
CA ILE A 241 0.56 25.34 6.04
C ILE A 241 -0.66 25.55 5.14
N ILE A 242 -1.55 26.44 5.52
CA ILE A 242 -2.74 26.81 4.72
C ILE A 242 -2.35 27.90 3.73
N CYS A 243 -2.32 27.55 2.45
CA CYS A 243 -1.90 28.43 1.37
C CYS A 243 -3.12 28.92 0.58
N LYS A 244 -3.47 30.18 0.69
CA LYS A 244 -4.48 30.78 -0.19
C LYS A 244 -3.91 30.92 -1.58
N THR A 245 -4.51 30.23 -2.54
CA THR A 245 -4.09 30.24 -3.94
C THR A 245 -5.25 30.56 -4.88
N ILE A 246 -4.92 30.76 -6.14
CA ILE A 246 -5.89 30.95 -7.22
C ILE A 246 -5.70 29.81 -8.21
N ILE A 247 -6.67 28.91 -8.29
CA ILE A 247 -6.65 27.85 -9.30
C ILE A 247 -6.57 28.46 -10.71
N GLY A 248 -5.73 27.92 -11.60
CA GLY A 248 -5.54 28.49 -12.92
C GLY A 248 -4.90 29.90 -12.91
N PHE A 249 -4.05 30.19 -11.91
CA PHE A 249 -3.40 31.50 -11.77
C PHE A 249 -2.75 31.98 -13.05
N GLY A 250 -3.08 33.23 -13.43
CA GLY A 250 -2.59 33.89 -14.63
C GLY A 250 -3.48 33.73 -15.86
N SER A 251 -4.48 32.85 -15.84
CA SER A 251 -5.48 32.77 -16.91
C SER A 251 -6.49 33.91 -16.76
N PRO A 252 -6.65 34.81 -17.77
CA PRO A 252 -7.52 35.97 -17.66
C PRO A 252 -9.00 35.63 -17.50
N ASN A 253 -9.48 34.57 -18.14
CA ASN A 253 -10.89 34.23 -18.21
C ASN A 253 -11.30 32.98 -17.45
N LYS A 254 -10.32 32.10 -17.07
CA LYS A 254 -10.60 30.81 -16.46
C LYS A 254 -9.99 30.61 -15.07
N SER A 255 -9.19 31.55 -14.57
CA SER A 255 -8.72 31.52 -13.18
C SER A 255 -9.86 31.61 -12.19
N ASN A 256 -9.67 31.04 -10.99
CA ASN A 256 -10.69 30.99 -9.93
C ASN A 256 -12.02 30.38 -10.37
N SER A 257 -11.96 29.39 -11.28
CA SER A 257 -13.13 28.72 -11.87
C SER A 257 -12.87 27.24 -12.02
N HIS A 258 -13.93 26.42 -11.94
CA HIS A 258 -13.88 25.01 -12.25
C HIS A 258 -13.52 24.71 -13.72
N ASP A 259 -13.65 25.67 -14.63
CA ASP A 259 -13.34 25.51 -16.05
C ASP A 259 -11.85 25.16 -16.31
N CYS A 260 -10.94 25.53 -15.40
CA CYS A 260 -9.54 25.15 -15.47
C CYS A 260 -9.17 23.96 -14.58
N HIS A 261 -10.13 23.43 -13.80
CA HIS A 261 -9.84 22.33 -12.88
C HIS A 261 -9.43 21.06 -13.62
N GLY A 262 -10.30 20.54 -14.48
CA GLY A 262 -10.15 19.22 -15.11
C GLY A 262 -10.18 19.21 -16.65
N ALA A 263 -9.99 20.36 -17.29
CA ALA A 263 -10.02 20.51 -18.74
C ALA A 263 -8.87 21.38 -19.27
N PRO A 264 -8.41 21.17 -20.51
CA PRO A 264 -7.48 22.07 -21.17
C PRO A 264 -8.01 23.50 -21.25
N LEU A 265 -7.13 24.49 -21.14
CA LEU A 265 -7.55 25.90 -21.21
C LEU A 265 -8.06 26.31 -22.59
N GLY A 266 -7.56 25.66 -23.66
CA GLY A 266 -7.76 26.04 -25.03
C GLY A 266 -6.67 27.00 -25.55
N ASP A 267 -6.41 26.95 -26.85
CA ASP A 267 -5.27 27.66 -27.47
C ASP A 267 -5.37 29.17 -27.30
N GLU A 268 -6.59 29.75 -27.42
CA GLU A 268 -6.84 31.18 -27.21
C GLU A 268 -6.53 31.60 -25.78
N GLU A 269 -7.02 30.86 -24.80
CA GLU A 269 -6.80 31.19 -23.38
C GLU A 269 -5.34 31.04 -22.98
N ILE A 270 -4.63 30.03 -23.52
CA ILE A 270 -3.18 29.86 -23.31
C ILE A 270 -2.40 31.06 -23.89
N ALA A 271 -2.78 31.55 -25.07
CA ALA A 271 -2.15 32.74 -25.65
C ALA A 271 -2.38 33.99 -24.78
N LEU A 272 -3.59 34.17 -24.26
CA LEU A 272 -3.90 35.26 -23.32
C LEU A 272 -3.12 35.12 -22.00
N THR A 273 -2.98 33.90 -21.47
CA THR A 273 -2.22 33.60 -20.26
C THR A 273 -0.73 33.90 -20.45
N ARG A 274 -0.13 33.53 -21.62
CA ARG A 274 1.26 33.89 -21.96
C ARG A 274 1.44 35.42 -21.91
N LYS A 275 0.54 36.15 -22.52
CA LYS A 275 0.57 37.63 -22.51
C LYS A 275 0.42 38.21 -21.10
N ALA A 276 -0.53 37.68 -20.31
CA ALA A 276 -0.78 38.14 -18.94
C ALA A 276 0.42 37.93 -18.00
N LEU A 277 1.15 36.84 -18.19
CA LEU A 277 2.31 36.46 -17.37
C LEU A 277 3.66 36.90 -17.99
N ASN A 278 3.64 37.67 -19.11
CA ASN A 278 4.84 38.12 -19.83
C ASN A 278 5.80 36.97 -20.19
N TRP A 279 5.25 35.92 -20.82
CA TRP A 279 5.99 34.73 -21.24
C TRP A 279 5.96 34.58 -22.76
N ASP A 280 6.95 35.15 -23.43
CA ASP A 280 6.99 35.26 -24.91
C ASP A 280 7.64 34.05 -25.61
N TYR A 281 7.74 32.90 -24.91
CA TYR A 281 8.35 31.68 -25.45
C TYR A 281 7.29 30.76 -26.07
N ALA A 282 7.70 29.98 -27.04
CA ALA A 282 6.83 28.99 -27.69
C ALA A 282 6.45 27.85 -26.72
N PRO A 283 5.42 27.06 -27.03
CA PRO A 283 5.08 25.89 -26.24
C PRO A 283 6.28 24.95 -26.06
N PHE A 284 6.50 24.50 -24.81
CA PHE A 284 7.62 23.66 -24.39
C PHE A 284 9.02 24.29 -24.53
N GLU A 285 9.11 25.58 -24.81
CA GLU A 285 10.37 26.33 -24.82
C GLU A 285 10.61 26.96 -23.46
N ILE A 286 11.72 26.58 -22.82
CA ILE A 286 12.15 27.12 -21.51
C ILE A 286 13.51 27.79 -21.71
N PRO A 287 13.67 29.06 -21.24
CA PRO A 287 14.93 29.77 -21.35
C PRO A 287 16.10 29.05 -20.64
N ALA A 288 17.28 29.15 -21.20
CA ALA A 288 18.49 28.50 -20.66
C ALA A 288 18.83 28.98 -19.24
N ASP A 289 18.57 30.24 -18.92
CA ASP A 289 18.82 30.79 -17.57
C ASP A 289 17.77 30.34 -16.55
N VAL A 290 16.57 29.97 -16.97
CA VAL A 290 15.56 29.28 -16.16
C VAL A 290 16.03 27.87 -15.84
N TYR A 291 16.45 27.08 -16.84
CA TYR A 291 17.02 25.76 -16.60
C TYR A 291 18.23 25.79 -15.66
N ALA A 292 19.15 26.72 -15.89
CA ALA A 292 20.34 26.85 -15.05
C ALA A 292 20.03 27.14 -13.58
N GLN A 293 18.92 27.82 -13.30
CA GLN A 293 18.48 28.11 -11.93
C GLN A 293 17.65 26.99 -11.30
N TRP A 294 17.03 26.15 -12.12
CA TRP A 294 16.28 24.97 -11.66
C TRP A 294 17.15 23.73 -11.48
N ASP A 295 18.26 23.59 -12.21
CA ASP A 295 19.12 22.40 -12.18
C ASP A 295 19.65 22.13 -10.77
N ALA A 296 19.13 21.07 -10.15
CA ALA A 296 19.48 20.67 -8.79
C ALA A 296 20.58 19.58 -8.75
N LYS A 297 21.13 19.13 -9.89
CA LYS A 297 22.08 18.01 -9.93
C LYS A 297 23.34 18.26 -9.10
N ALA A 298 23.96 19.41 -9.26
CA ALA A 298 25.17 19.74 -8.50
C ALA A 298 24.89 19.86 -7.00
N LYS A 299 23.83 20.61 -6.61
CA LYS A 299 23.41 20.75 -5.22
C LYS A 299 23.06 19.40 -4.60
N GLY A 300 22.32 18.57 -5.34
CA GLY A 300 21.91 17.24 -4.89
C GLY A 300 23.10 16.30 -4.67
N ALA A 301 24.06 16.30 -5.60
CA ALA A 301 25.29 15.50 -5.47
C ALA A 301 26.13 15.92 -4.24
N GLU A 302 26.20 17.22 -3.94
CA GLU A 302 26.90 17.73 -2.74
C GLU A 302 26.20 17.31 -1.45
N LEU A 303 24.86 17.40 -1.40
CA LEU A 303 24.05 16.96 -0.24
C LEU A 303 24.23 15.47 0.02
N GLU A 304 24.15 14.65 -1.01
CA GLU A 304 24.34 13.20 -0.90
C GLU A 304 25.78 12.85 -0.50
N LYS A 305 26.78 13.50 -1.09
CA LYS A 305 28.18 13.32 -0.70
C LYS A 305 28.40 13.63 0.79
N ALA A 306 27.88 14.75 1.28
CA ALA A 306 27.96 15.11 2.69
C ALA A 306 27.28 14.08 3.59
N TRP A 307 26.17 13.50 3.15
CA TRP A 307 25.53 12.40 3.88
C TRP A 307 26.40 11.13 3.87
N HIS A 308 27.01 10.76 2.74
CA HIS A 308 27.92 9.61 2.66
C HIS A 308 29.14 9.76 3.58
N GLU A 309 29.66 10.97 3.73
CA GLU A 309 30.76 11.26 4.68
C GLU A 309 30.30 11.02 6.13
N LYS A 310 29.09 11.48 6.51
CA LYS A 310 28.48 11.19 7.82
C LYS A 310 28.24 9.70 8.01
N PHE A 311 27.73 9.01 6.99
CA PHE A 311 27.46 7.58 7.04
C PHE A 311 28.76 6.76 7.16
N ALA A 312 29.82 7.15 6.50
CA ALA A 312 31.14 6.50 6.64
C ALA A 312 31.71 6.65 8.08
N ALA A 313 31.54 7.82 8.69
CA ALA A 313 31.90 8.02 10.09
C ALA A 313 31.05 7.18 11.04
N TYR A 314 29.73 7.10 10.78
CA TYR A 314 28.81 6.23 11.50
C TYR A 314 29.19 4.75 11.37
N ALA A 315 29.48 4.29 10.15
CA ALA A 315 29.87 2.89 9.89
C ALA A 315 31.17 2.49 10.59
N LYS A 316 32.09 3.45 10.76
CA LYS A 316 33.29 3.22 11.55
C LYS A 316 33.02 3.10 13.04
N ALA A 317 32.08 3.89 13.57
CA ALA A 317 31.71 3.90 14.99
C ALA A 317 30.74 2.74 15.35
N TYR A 318 29.82 2.40 14.45
CA TYR A 318 28.74 1.45 14.65
C TYR A 318 28.58 0.49 13.44
N PRO A 319 29.58 -0.38 13.16
CA PRO A 319 29.63 -1.17 11.93
C PRO A 319 28.43 -2.13 11.76
N GLU A 320 27.95 -2.74 12.84
CA GLU A 320 26.80 -3.64 12.79
C GLU A 320 25.49 -2.89 12.45
N LEU A 321 25.28 -1.73 13.07
CA LEU A 321 24.11 -0.90 12.79
C LEU A 321 24.15 -0.34 11.36
N ALA A 322 25.31 0.05 10.86
CA ALA A 322 25.46 0.53 9.49
C ALA A 322 25.16 -0.58 8.47
N ALA A 323 25.65 -1.79 8.71
CA ALA A 323 25.35 -2.95 7.88
C ALA A 323 23.86 -3.28 7.88
N GLU A 324 23.24 -3.26 9.05
CA GLU A 324 21.80 -3.51 9.21
C GLU A 324 20.94 -2.43 8.53
N PHE A 325 21.29 -1.15 8.67
CA PHE A 325 20.62 -0.06 7.97
C PHE A 325 20.69 -0.25 6.45
N THR A 326 21.89 -0.51 5.92
CA THR A 326 22.10 -0.74 4.49
C THR A 326 21.27 -1.91 4.00
N ARG A 327 21.32 -3.06 4.68
CA ARG A 327 20.53 -4.27 4.35
C ARG A 327 19.05 -3.96 4.24
N ARG A 328 18.49 -3.22 5.22
CA ARG A 328 17.06 -2.88 5.23
C ARG A 328 16.69 -1.92 4.12
N MET A 329 17.51 -0.88 3.88
CA MET A 329 17.23 0.08 2.80
C MET A 329 17.33 -0.56 1.41
N GLU A 330 18.19 -1.57 1.24
CA GLU A 330 18.28 -2.40 0.03
C GLU A 330 17.17 -3.47 -0.05
N LYS A 331 16.30 -3.56 0.96
CA LYS A 331 15.18 -4.54 1.06
C LYS A 331 15.64 -6.00 1.07
N ASN A 332 16.90 -6.26 1.42
CA ASN A 332 17.46 -7.59 1.57
C ASN A 332 17.02 -8.23 2.89
N LEU A 333 16.71 -9.55 2.86
CA LEU A 333 16.45 -10.32 4.07
C LEU A 333 17.78 -10.69 4.77
N PRO A 334 17.77 -10.96 6.10
CA PRO A 334 18.96 -11.44 6.81
C PRO A 334 19.53 -12.73 6.20
N ALA A 335 20.85 -12.90 6.31
CA ALA A 335 21.54 -14.04 5.71
C ALA A 335 21.08 -15.40 6.27
N ASP A 336 20.63 -15.44 7.50
CA ASP A 336 20.10 -16.62 8.18
C ASP A 336 18.60 -16.85 7.98
N TRP A 337 17.89 -15.93 7.33
CA TRP A 337 16.44 -16.00 7.12
C TRP A 337 15.96 -17.33 6.54
N ALA A 338 16.60 -17.81 5.47
CA ALA A 338 16.19 -19.04 4.80
C ALA A 338 16.31 -20.26 5.74
N LYS A 339 17.39 -20.32 6.53
CA LYS A 339 17.64 -21.38 7.50
C LYS A 339 16.64 -21.34 8.65
N GLU A 340 16.47 -20.18 9.28
CA GLU A 340 15.62 -20.04 10.46
C GLU A 340 14.13 -20.22 10.12
N SER A 341 13.69 -19.68 8.98
CA SER A 341 12.30 -19.87 8.52
C SER A 341 12.01 -21.34 8.17
N GLN A 342 12.95 -22.06 7.57
CA GLN A 342 12.78 -23.48 7.26
C GLN A 342 12.79 -24.32 8.55
N ALA A 343 13.72 -24.06 9.47
CA ALA A 343 13.78 -24.75 10.76
C ALA A 343 12.47 -24.62 11.56
N PHE A 344 11.82 -23.44 11.51
CA PHE A 344 10.52 -23.25 12.13
C PHE A 344 9.43 -24.12 11.47
N ILE A 345 9.38 -24.14 10.13
CA ILE A 345 8.43 -24.98 9.38
C ILE A 345 8.62 -26.46 9.70
N ASP A 346 9.87 -26.94 9.70
CA ASP A 346 10.21 -28.34 10.03
C ASP A 346 9.82 -28.69 11.46
N HIS A 347 10.02 -27.76 12.40
CA HIS A 347 9.58 -27.93 13.78
C HIS A 347 8.05 -28.09 13.88
N LEU A 348 7.27 -27.26 13.16
CA LEU A 348 5.81 -27.36 13.16
C LEU A 348 5.34 -28.69 12.54
N GLN A 349 5.98 -29.13 11.45
CA GLN A 349 5.64 -30.40 10.81
C GLN A 349 5.91 -31.60 11.74
N ALA A 350 6.99 -31.54 12.53
CA ALA A 350 7.35 -32.58 13.48
C ALA A 350 6.51 -32.56 14.78
N ASN A 351 5.84 -31.46 15.09
CA ASN A 351 5.07 -31.26 16.31
C ASN A 351 3.62 -30.85 15.97
N PRO A 352 2.79 -31.78 15.50
CA PRO A 352 1.43 -31.50 15.10
C PRO A 352 0.58 -30.96 16.26
N ALA A 353 -0.22 -29.94 15.96
CA ALA A 353 -1.12 -29.32 16.91
C ALA A 353 -2.48 -28.96 16.25
N SER A 354 -3.56 -29.08 17.03
CA SER A 354 -4.86 -28.58 16.63
C SER A 354 -5.07 -27.21 17.21
N ILE A 355 -4.84 -26.17 16.42
CA ILE A 355 -4.97 -24.77 16.82
C ILE A 355 -5.67 -23.94 15.73
N ALA A 356 -6.25 -22.80 16.14
CA ALA A 356 -6.81 -21.85 15.20
C ALA A 356 -5.71 -21.27 14.31
N SER A 357 -5.98 -21.12 12.99
CA SER A 357 -4.94 -20.60 12.09
C SER A 357 -4.53 -19.15 12.42
N ARG A 358 -5.41 -18.32 13.05
CA ARG A 358 -5.01 -17.03 13.62
C ARG A 358 -3.95 -17.17 14.72
N LYS A 359 -4.01 -18.26 15.54
CA LYS A 359 -2.97 -18.57 16.54
C LYS A 359 -1.70 -19.08 15.86
N ALA A 360 -1.82 -19.87 14.82
CA ALA A 360 -0.69 -20.27 13.99
C ALA A 360 0.01 -19.07 13.35
N SER A 361 -0.77 -18.07 12.89
CA SER A 361 -0.26 -16.77 12.43
C SER A 361 0.54 -16.05 13.51
N GLN A 362 0.01 -15.97 14.75
CA GLN A 362 0.76 -15.38 15.87
C GLN A 362 2.07 -16.10 16.14
N ASN A 363 2.07 -17.43 16.10
CA ASN A 363 3.28 -18.23 16.28
C ASN A 363 4.31 -17.97 15.17
N ALA A 364 3.86 -17.76 13.92
CA ALA A 364 4.72 -17.36 12.81
C ALA A 364 5.30 -15.96 13.02
N ILE A 365 4.48 -14.98 13.45
CA ILE A 365 4.96 -13.64 13.80
C ILE A 365 6.01 -13.74 14.92
N GLU A 366 5.76 -14.49 15.98
CA GLU A 366 6.69 -14.71 17.11
C GLU A 366 8.04 -15.30 16.64
N ALA A 367 8.01 -16.25 15.72
CA ALA A 367 9.23 -16.88 15.20
C ALA A 367 9.99 -15.95 14.26
N TYR A 368 9.30 -15.33 13.31
CA TYR A 368 9.92 -14.55 12.26
C TYR A 368 10.37 -13.15 12.71
N ALA A 369 9.63 -12.50 13.61
CA ALA A 369 10.02 -11.19 14.13
C ALA A 369 11.32 -11.21 14.95
N LYS A 370 11.75 -12.39 15.46
CA LYS A 370 13.03 -12.55 16.16
C LYS A 370 14.23 -12.44 15.22
N VAL A 371 14.04 -12.78 13.95
CA VAL A 371 15.10 -12.73 12.92
C VAL A 371 14.90 -11.58 11.93
N LEU A 372 13.74 -10.90 11.95
CA LEU A 372 13.37 -9.79 11.08
C LEU A 372 13.03 -8.55 11.91
N PRO A 373 14.01 -7.81 12.42
CA PRO A 373 13.75 -6.62 13.23
C PRO A 373 13.06 -5.48 12.44
N GLU A 374 13.04 -5.57 11.11
CA GLU A 374 12.27 -4.68 10.23
C GLU A 374 10.79 -5.05 10.09
N LEU A 375 10.33 -6.14 10.67
CA LEU A 375 8.91 -6.52 10.65
C LEU A 375 8.12 -5.58 11.57
N LEU A 376 7.36 -4.65 10.98
CA LEU A 376 6.63 -3.62 11.70
C LEU A 376 5.14 -3.93 11.67
N GLY A 377 4.61 -4.35 12.83
CA GLY A 377 3.24 -4.84 12.97
C GLY A 377 2.22 -3.78 13.35
N GLY A 378 0.94 -4.16 13.23
CA GLY A 378 -0.16 -3.34 13.70
C GLY A 378 -1.52 -4.02 13.58
N SER A 379 -2.53 -3.37 14.16
CA SER A 379 -3.92 -3.80 14.04
C SER A 379 -4.86 -2.60 14.15
N ALA A 380 -5.99 -2.68 13.45
CA ALA A 380 -7.07 -1.70 13.54
C ALA A 380 -7.96 -2.00 14.77
N ASP A 381 -7.40 -1.77 15.96
CA ASP A 381 -8.05 -1.95 17.28
C ASP A 381 -8.50 -3.39 17.62
N LEU A 382 -7.95 -4.39 16.93
CA LEU A 382 -8.30 -5.80 17.08
C LEU A 382 -7.10 -6.69 17.43
N ALA A 383 -6.04 -6.14 18.04
CA ALA A 383 -4.78 -6.85 18.27
C ALA A 383 -4.96 -8.15 19.06
N SER A 384 -5.83 -8.17 20.07
CA SER A 384 -6.13 -9.36 20.88
C SER A 384 -6.96 -10.40 20.12
N SER A 385 -7.84 -9.97 19.23
CA SER A 385 -8.69 -10.86 18.43
C SER A 385 -7.96 -11.41 17.21
N ASN A 386 -7.18 -10.56 16.53
CA ASN A 386 -6.36 -10.94 15.38
C ASN A 386 -5.09 -11.70 15.77
N LEU A 387 -4.71 -11.66 17.06
CA LEU A 387 -3.49 -12.28 17.59
C LEU A 387 -2.22 -11.79 16.85
N THR A 388 -2.05 -10.47 16.77
CA THR A 388 -0.94 -9.83 16.03
C THR A 388 0.20 -9.36 16.93
N LEU A 389 0.01 -9.39 18.25
CA LEU A 389 1.07 -9.13 19.21
C LEU A 389 1.93 -10.38 19.42
N TRP A 390 3.23 -10.18 19.57
CA TRP A 390 4.21 -11.18 19.93
C TRP A 390 5.00 -10.74 21.17
N SER A 391 5.81 -11.60 21.76
CA SER A 391 6.48 -11.33 23.05
C SER A 391 7.42 -10.12 23.04
N GLY A 392 7.97 -9.78 21.85
CA GLY A 392 8.82 -8.61 21.66
C GLY A 392 8.10 -7.38 21.08
N SER A 393 6.76 -7.37 21.03
CA SER A 393 6.01 -6.21 20.54
C SER A 393 6.22 -5.00 21.43
N LYS A 394 6.67 -3.89 20.80
CA LYS A 394 6.97 -2.62 21.43
C LYS A 394 6.18 -1.51 20.76
N PRO A 395 5.06 -1.04 21.33
CA PRO A 395 4.22 -0.03 20.70
C PRO A 395 4.94 1.30 20.52
N ILE A 396 4.89 1.83 19.28
CA ILE A 396 5.41 3.15 18.92
C ILE A 396 4.52 4.23 19.55
N ARG A 397 5.12 5.26 20.16
CA ARG A 397 4.46 6.43 20.77
C ARG A 397 5.19 7.71 20.36
N ALA A 398 4.56 8.85 20.60
CA ALA A 398 5.11 10.17 20.23
C ALA A 398 6.51 10.42 20.82
N THR A 399 6.71 10.09 22.10
CA THR A 399 7.96 10.36 22.85
C THR A 399 8.57 9.12 23.51
N GLN A 400 7.83 8.00 23.51
CA GLN A 400 8.28 6.74 24.11
C GLN A 400 8.30 5.67 23.03
N ASN A 401 9.29 4.78 23.10
CA ASN A 401 9.41 3.68 22.14
C ASN A 401 9.32 4.15 20.68
N VAL A 402 9.95 5.28 20.37
CA VAL A 402 10.01 5.77 18.97
C VAL A 402 10.69 4.76 18.05
N ASP A 403 11.56 3.91 18.63
CA ASP A 403 12.26 2.78 18.03
C ASP A 403 11.45 1.48 18.01
N GLY A 404 10.16 1.52 18.33
CA GLY A 404 9.30 0.34 18.44
C GLY A 404 9.04 -0.38 17.13
N ASN A 405 8.23 -1.44 17.22
CA ASN A 405 7.93 -2.34 16.10
C ASN A 405 6.44 -2.66 15.95
N TYR A 406 5.58 -1.92 16.64
CA TYR A 406 4.14 -2.14 16.60
C TYR A 406 3.35 -0.82 16.59
N LEU A 407 2.36 -0.71 15.70
CA LEU A 407 1.45 0.43 15.58
C LEU A 407 0.03 0.06 16.05
N ASN A 408 -0.49 0.82 16.99
CA ASN A 408 -1.90 0.79 17.32
C ASN A 408 -2.63 1.77 16.39
N TYR A 409 -3.20 1.27 15.31
CA TYR A 409 -3.88 2.12 14.32
C TYR A 409 -5.21 2.68 14.84
N GLY A 410 -5.84 2.01 15.83
CA GLY A 410 -7.22 2.28 16.21
C GLY A 410 -8.20 1.78 15.14
N VAL A 411 -9.47 2.09 15.24
CA VAL A 411 -10.49 1.71 14.24
C VAL A 411 -10.33 2.57 12.99
N ARG A 412 -9.35 2.24 12.16
CA ARG A 412 -8.91 2.98 10.95
C ARG A 412 -8.37 2.02 9.90
N GLU A 413 -9.21 1.14 9.37
CA GLU A 413 -8.77 0.10 8.43
C GLU A 413 -8.20 0.69 7.13
N PHE A 414 -8.84 1.72 6.58
CA PHE A 414 -8.38 2.38 5.36
C PHE A 414 -7.07 3.14 5.62
N GLY A 415 -7.02 3.93 6.69
CA GLY A 415 -5.81 4.62 7.12
C GLY A 415 -4.66 3.65 7.37
N MET A 416 -4.90 2.54 8.09
CA MET A 416 -3.91 1.48 8.33
C MET A 416 -3.31 0.97 7.03
N ALA A 417 -4.15 0.55 6.09
CA ALA A 417 -3.68 -0.05 4.84
C ALA A 417 -2.86 0.95 4.00
N ALA A 418 -3.29 2.21 3.91
CA ALA A 418 -2.57 3.23 3.16
C ALA A 418 -1.30 3.73 3.90
N ILE A 419 -1.29 3.80 5.24
CA ILE A 419 -0.08 4.07 6.04
C ILE A 419 0.95 2.96 5.81
N MET A 420 0.53 1.69 5.80
CA MET A 420 1.42 0.57 5.47
C MET A 420 2.04 0.73 4.08
N ASN A 421 1.27 1.17 3.10
CA ASN A 421 1.81 1.45 1.76
C ASN A 421 2.90 2.53 1.82
N GLY A 422 2.69 3.60 2.59
CA GLY A 422 3.68 4.65 2.79
C GLY A 422 4.96 4.15 3.47
N ILE A 423 4.84 3.29 4.47
CA ILE A 423 5.97 2.65 5.16
C ILE A 423 6.77 1.77 4.20
N ALA A 424 6.08 0.94 3.39
CA ALA A 424 6.72 0.06 2.41
C ALA A 424 7.44 0.84 1.29
N LEU A 425 6.84 1.95 0.83
CA LEU A 425 7.42 2.86 -0.17
C LEU A 425 8.67 3.54 0.36
N HIS A 426 8.64 4.01 1.60
CA HIS A 426 9.80 4.63 2.25
C HIS A 426 11.00 3.68 2.32
N GLY A 427 10.75 2.42 2.62
CA GLY A 427 11.79 1.40 2.83
C GLY A 427 12.24 1.31 4.29
N GLY A 428 13.07 0.30 4.58
CA GLY A 428 13.60 0.02 5.91
C GLY A 428 12.71 -0.86 6.78
N PHE A 429 11.44 -1.10 6.38
CA PHE A 429 10.48 -1.93 7.10
C PHE A 429 9.68 -2.85 6.17
N ILE A 430 9.18 -3.94 6.73
CA ILE A 430 8.17 -4.82 6.15
C ILE A 430 6.91 -4.65 7.00
N PRO A 431 5.93 -3.83 6.58
CA PRO A 431 4.73 -3.58 7.37
C PRO A 431 3.74 -4.74 7.28
N TYR A 432 3.14 -5.11 8.43
CA TYR A 432 1.93 -5.92 8.46
C TYR A 432 0.84 -5.25 9.29
N GLY A 433 -0.40 -5.36 8.85
CA GLY A 433 -1.55 -4.78 9.56
C GLY A 433 -2.76 -5.68 9.48
N ALA A 434 -3.51 -5.72 10.57
CA ALA A 434 -4.58 -6.68 10.73
C ALA A 434 -5.93 -6.06 11.06
N THR A 435 -6.98 -6.73 10.58
CA THR A 435 -8.38 -6.52 10.95
C THR A 435 -9.16 -7.82 10.72
N PHE A 436 -10.46 -7.85 11.01
CA PHE A 436 -11.33 -8.93 10.56
C PHE A 436 -11.47 -8.90 9.04
N LEU A 437 -11.63 -10.07 8.43
CA LEU A 437 -11.72 -10.15 6.95
C LEU A 437 -12.88 -9.32 6.40
N MET A 438 -14.02 -9.26 7.09
CA MET A 438 -15.16 -8.44 6.66
C MET A 438 -14.76 -6.96 6.51
N PHE A 439 -13.90 -6.45 7.39
CA PHE A 439 -13.53 -5.03 7.39
C PHE A 439 -12.43 -4.68 6.38
N MET A 440 -11.95 -5.66 5.59
CA MET A 440 -11.14 -5.34 4.42
C MET A 440 -11.88 -4.45 3.42
N GLU A 441 -13.22 -4.45 3.46
CA GLU A 441 -14.04 -3.59 2.61
C GLU A 441 -13.72 -2.10 2.82
N TYR A 442 -13.48 -1.68 4.07
CA TYR A 442 -13.02 -0.31 4.34
C TYR A 442 -11.64 -0.03 3.76
N ALA A 443 -10.74 -1.02 3.76
CA ALA A 443 -9.36 -0.90 3.31
C ALA A 443 -9.17 -1.21 1.80
N HIS A 444 -10.19 -1.68 1.11
CA HIS A 444 -10.11 -2.29 -0.22
C HIS A 444 -9.34 -1.44 -1.24
N ASN A 445 -9.59 -0.13 -1.29
CA ASN A 445 -8.90 0.74 -2.24
C ASN A 445 -7.40 0.86 -1.95
N ALA A 446 -6.98 0.93 -0.68
CA ALA A 446 -5.56 0.97 -0.32
C ALA A 446 -4.85 -0.36 -0.59
N ILE A 447 -5.53 -1.51 -0.41
CA ILE A 447 -5.01 -2.84 -0.78
C ILE A 447 -4.79 -2.90 -2.29
N ARG A 448 -5.75 -2.40 -3.08
CA ARG A 448 -5.62 -2.29 -4.54
C ARG A 448 -4.43 -1.40 -4.93
N MET A 449 -4.24 -0.27 -4.24
CA MET A 449 -3.10 0.62 -4.48
C MET A 449 -1.76 -0.04 -4.14
N ALA A 450 -1.67 -0.84 -3.07
CA ALA A 450 -0.48 -1.64 -2.77
C ALA A 450 -0.12 -2.57 -3.93
N ALA A 451 -1.13 -3.24 -4.51
CA ALA A 451 -0.95 -4.14 -5.65
C ALA A 451 -0.51 -3.40 -6.92
N LEU A 452 -1.11 -2.24 -7.21
CA LEU A 452 -0.75 -1.38 -8.34
C LEU A 452 0.70 -0.86 -8.22
N MET A 453 1.11 -0.42 -7.03
CA MET A 453 2.46 0.05 -6.74
C MET A 453 3.47 -1.08 -6.51
N LYS A 454 3.05 -2.34 -6.53
CA LYS A 454 3.89 -3.53 -6.29
C LYS A 454 4.60 -3.48 -4.93
N GLN A 455 3.94 -3.00 -3.88
CA GLN A 455 4.54 -2.86 -2.56
C GLN A 455 4.38 -4.12 -1.71
N ARG A 456 5.43 -4.47 -0.97
CA ARG A 456 5.43 -5.55 0.02
C ARG A 456 4.71 -5.09 1.29
N SER A 457 3.38 -5.03 1.24
CA SER A 457 2.50 -4.80 2.38
C SER A 457 1.78 -6.10 2.72
N LEU A 458 1.82 -6.52 4.00
CA LEU A 458 1.26 -7.79 4.46
C LEU A 458 -0.06 -7.52 5.16
N PHE A 459 -1.18 -7.83 4.51
CA PHE A 459 -2.51 -7.66 5.06
C PHE A 459 -2.94 -8.94 5.78
N VAL A 460 -3.18 -8.86 7.07
CA VAL A 460 -3.56 -9.99 7.92
C VAL A 460 -5.05 -9.90 8.25
N PHE A 461 -5.81 -10.89 7.80
CA PHE A 461 -7.25 -10.95 8.03
C PHE A 461 -7.62 -12.18 8.84
N THR A 462 -8.43 -11.99 9.88
CA THR A 462 -8.93 -13.10 10.69
C THR A 462 -10.45 -13.15 10.67
N HIS A 463 -11.02 -14.21 11.27
CA HIS A 463 -12.48 -14.41 11.28
C HIS A 463 -13.04 -14.52 9.87
N ASP A 464 -12.49 -15.50 9.13
CA ASP A 464 -12.52 -15.63 7.68
C ASP A 464 -13.84 -16.11 7.06
N SER A 465 -14.82 -16.52 7.88
CA SER A 465 -16.07 -17.13 7.38
C SER A 465 -17.20 -17.10 8.42
N ILE A 466 -18.28 -17.81 8.13
CA ILE A 466 -19.36 -18.12 9.11
C ILE A 466 -18.84 -18.79 10.39
N GLY A 467 -17.63 -19.36 10.35
CA GLY A 467 -16.92 -19.89 11.52
C GLY A 467 -16.58 -18.86 12.59
N LEU A 468 -16.77 -17.56 12.32
CA LEU A 468 -16.75 -16.51 13.32
C LEU A 468 -17.85 -16.73 14.36
N GLY A 469 -19.06 -17.15 13.95
CA GLY A 469 -20.12 -17.55 14.85
C GLY A 469 -21.12 -16.43 15.18
N GLU A 470 -21.34 -16.19 16.47
CA GLU A 470 -22.47 -15.48 17.03
C GLU A 470 -22.57 -13.99 16.64
N ASP A 471 -21.48 -13.35 16.25
CA ASP A 471 -21.47 -11.94 15.79
C ASP A 471 -22.34 -11.72 14.54
N GLY A 472 -22.60 -12.79 13.77
CA GLY A 472 -23.58 -12.82 12.70
C GLY A 472 -23.15 -12.15 11.40
N PRO A 473 -24.11 -11.89 10.50
CA PRO A 473 -23.88 -11.50 9.10
C PRO A 473 -23.04 -10.23 8.91
N THR A 474 -23.09 -9.29 9.85
CA THR A 474 -22.31 -8.04 9.75
C THR A 474 -20.80 -8.24 9.90
N HIS A 475 -20.39 -9.39 10.42
CA HIS A 475 -18.99 -9.73 10.69
C HIS A 475 -18.53 -10.98 9.94
N GLN A 476 -19.44 -11.76 9.37
CA GLN A 476 -19.16 -13.00 8.65
C GLN A 476 -18.86 -12.70 7.17
N PRO A 477 -17.62 -12.89 6.70
CA PRO A 477 -17.30 -12.75 5.28
C PRO A 477 -17.98 -13.83 4.45
N VAL A 478 -18.39 -13.46 3.24
CA VAL A 478 -18.92 -14.38 2.21
C VAL A 478 -18.14 -14.18 0.91
N GLU A 479 -18.19 -12.97 0.33
CA GLU A 479 -17.54 -12.61 -0.93
C GLU A 479 -16.11 -12.07 -0.78
N GLN A 480 -15.68 -11.68 0.41
CA GLN A 480 -14.44 -10.92 0.66
C GLN A 480 -13.18 -11.66 0.22
N THR A 481 -13.08 -12.97 0.48
CA THR A 481 -11.94 -13.79 0.01
C THR A 481 -11.87 -13.78 -1.51
N SER A 482 -13.00 -13.90 -2.19
CA SER A 482 -13.06 -13.87 -3.66
C SER A 482 -12.75 -12.49 -4.21
N ALA A 483 -13.23 -11.42 -3.57
CA ALA A 483 -12.91 -10.04 -3.93
C ALA A 483 -11.39 -9.77 -3.87
N LEU A 484 -10.72 -10.24 -2.83
CA LEU A 484 -9.25 -10.14 -2.73
C LEU A 484 -8.55 -10.92 -3.86
N ARG A 485 -9.02 -12.12 -4.19
CA ARG A 485 -8.45 -12.95 -5.28
C ARG A 485 -8.59 -12.29 -6.65
N LEU A 486 -9.55 -11.40 -6.85
CA LEU A 486 -9.78 -10.68 -8.11
C LEU A 486 -8.89 -9.45 -8.27
N ILE A 487 -8.22 -8.97 -7.23
CA ILE A 487 -7.30 -7.84 -7.34
C ILE A 487 -6.04 -8.29 -8.11
N PRO A 488 -5.71 -7.67 -9.25
CA PRO A 488 -4.49 -7.99 -9.98
C PRO A 488 -3.25 -7.78 -9.10
N ASN A 489 -2.28 -8.69 -9.21
CA ASN A 489 -1.03 -8.64 -8.46
C ASN A 489 -1.14 -8.72 -6.92
N LEU A 490 -2.28 -9.15 -6.37
CA LEU A 490 -2.40 -9.52 -4.97
C LEU A 490 -2.28 -11.04 -4.82
N ASN A 491 -1.42 -11.54 -3.94
CA ASN A 491 -1.41 -12.95 -3.57
C ASN A 491 -2.27 -13.13 -2.31
N THR A 492 -3.30 -13.97 -2.42
CA THR A 492 -4.24 -14.25 -1.33
C THR A 492 -4.00 -15.67 -0.81
N TRP A 493 -3.70 -15.80 0.49
CA TRP A 493 -3.43 -17.07 1.16
C TRP A 493 -4.50 -17.37 2.22
N ARG A 494 -5.08 -18.55 2.17
CA ARG A 494 -6.03 -19.08 3.17
C ARG A 494 -5.57 -20.48 3.60
N PRO A 495 -4.63 -20.55 4.57
CA PRO A 495 -4.00 -21.82 4.99
C PRO A 495 -4.93 -22.66 5.86
N CYS A 496 -4.76 -24.00 5.78
CA CYS A 496 -5.58 -24.99 6.48
C CYS A 496 -5.06 -25.41 7.87
N ASP A 497 -3.81 -25.11 8.21
CA ASP A 497 -3.19 -25.47 9.49
C ASP A 497 -1.96 -24.61 9.81
N GLN A 498 -1.25 -24.94 10.89
CA GLN A 498 -0.09 -24.15 11.33
C GLN A 498 1.08 -24.21 10.34
N VAL A 499 1.26 -25.32 9.61
CA VAL A 499 2.35 -25.49 8.65
C VAL A 499 2.12 -24.64 7.42
N GLU A 500 0.92 -24.73 6.82
CA GLU A 500 0.56 -23.84 5.70
C GLU A 500 0.58 -22.37 6.12
N SER A 501 0.19 -22.05 7.36
CA SER A 501 0.24 -20.67 7.89
C SER A 501 1.67 -20.14 7.95
N ALA A 502 2.63 -20.93 8.41
CA ALA A 502 4.04 -20.52 8.46
C ALA A 502 4.62 -20.33 7.05
N ILE A 503 4.28 -21.24 6.11
CA ILE A 503 4.73 -21.13 4.71
C ILE A 503 4.08 -19.90 4.02
N ALA A 504 2.81 -19.62 4.28
CA ALA A 504 2.14 -18.44 3.74
C ALA A 504 2.80 -17.13 4.22
N TRP A 505 3.14 -17.02 5.50
CA TRP A 505 3.91 -15.91 6.05
C TRP A 505 5.30 -15.79 5.41
N LYS A 506 6.03 -16.92 5.30
CA LYS A 506 7.34 -16.95 4.64
C LYS A 506 7.23 -16.44 3.19
N ALA A 507 6.29 -16.98 2.42
CA ALA A 507 6.07 -16.58 1.03
C ALA A 507 5.69 -15.10 0.90
N ALA A 508 4.88 -14.57 1.82
CA ALA A 508 4.49 -13.16 1.86
C ALA A 508 5.68 -12.23 2.18
N ILE A 509 6.55 -12.62 3.13
CA ILE A 509 7.75 -11.86 3.50
C ILE A 509 8.77 -11.87 2.35
N GLU A 510 8.97 -12.99 1.68
CA GLU A 510 9.92 -13.13 0.56
C GLU A 510 9.46 -12.42 -0.72
N ARG A 511 8.18 -12.17 -0.86
CA ARG A 511 7.63 -11.50 -2.03
C ARG A 511 7.97 -10.01 -2.06
N THR A 512 8.65 -9.55 -3.11
CA THR A 512 9.09 -8.14 -3.26
C THR A 512 8.34 -7.37 -4.34
N ASP A 513 7.52 -8.05 -5.16
CA ASP A 513 6.86 -7.50 -6.35
C ASP A 513 5.36 -7.22 -6.15
N GLY A 514 4.87 -7.28 -4.92
CA GLY A 514 3.47 -6.98 -4.61
C GLY A 514 3.05 -7.38 -3.19
N PRO A 515 1.84 -7.00 -2.79
CA PRO A 515 1.30 -7.29 -1.48
C PRO A 515 0.77 -8.72 -1.36
N SER A 516 0.63 -9.17 -0.12
CA SER A 516 -0.01 -10.46 0.21
C SER A 516 -1.12 -10.25 1.24
N ALA A 517 -2.25 -10.93 1.03
CA ALA A 517 -3.33 -11.06 1.99
C ALA A 517 -3.29 -12.45 2.63
N LEU A 518 -3.19 -12.50 3.94
CA LEU A 518 -3.11 -13.72 4.75
C LEU A 518 -4.41 -13.85 5.54
N ILE A 519 -5.17 -14.90 5.26
CA ILE A 519 -6.54 -15.09 5.77
C ILE A 519 -6.57 -16.26 6.75
N PHE A 520 -7.02 -16.01 7.96
CA PHE A 520 -6.98 -16.96 9.05
C PHE A 520 -8.34 -17.13 9.75
N THR A 521 -8.60 -18.34 10.26
CA THR A 521 -9.83 -18.68 10.94
C THR A 521 -9.72 -18.55 12.47
N ARG A 522 -10.88 -18.41 13.13
CA ARG A 522 -11.04 -18.40 14.58
C ARG A 522 -11.08 -19.80 15.18
N GLN A 523 -11.63 -20.78 14.47
CA GLN A 523 -11.78 -22.14 14.96
C GLN A 523 -10.47 -22.96 14.87
N ASN A 524 -10.32 -23.95 15.76
CA ASN A 524 -9.19 -24.87 15.73
C ASN A 524 -9.24 -25.78 14.51
N LEU A 525 -8.08 -26.00 13.90
CA LEU A 525 -7.91 -26.82 12.73
C LEU A 525 -6.90 -27.94 13.03
N ALA A 526 -7.19 -29.15 12.60
CA ALA A 526 -6.26 -30.26 12.70
C ALA A 526 -5.10 -30.09 11.69
N GLN A 527 -3.90 -30.42 12.10
CA GLN A 527 -2.76 -30.46 11.18
C GLN A 527 -2.88 -31.64 10.22
N MET A 528 -2.61 -31.38 8.95
CA MET A 528 -2.55 -32.41 7.91
C MET A 528 -1.15 -33.02 7.84
N ASP A 529 -1.11 -34.35 7.66
CA ASP A 529 0.15 -35.05 7.39
C ASP A 529 0.65 -34.73 5.98
N ARG A 530 1.96 -34.46 5.84
CA ARG A 530 2.61 -34.15 4.57
C ARG A 530 3.96 -34.85 4.44
N THR A 531 4.25 -35.31 3.24
CA THR A 531 5.61 -35.70 2.84
C THR A 531 6.47 -34.46 2.65
N SER A 532 7.79 -34.61 2.59
CA SER A 532 8.71 -33.48 2.31
C SER A 532 8.43 -32.80 0.96
N GLU A 533 8.03 -33.58 -0.06
CA GLU A 533 7.64 -33.03 -1.36
C GLU A 533 6.35 -32.22 -1.29
N GLN A 534 5.33 -32.71 -0.60
CA GLN A 534 4.09 -31.97 -0.37
C GLN A 534 4.35 -30.67 0.40
N LEU A 535 5.20 -30.72 1.43
CA LEU A 535 5.61 -29.55 2.21
C LEU A 535 6.25 -28.48 1.31
N ALA A 536 7.18 -28.88 0.43
CA ALA A 536 7.80 -27.94 -0.53
C ALA A 536 6.79 -27.36 -1.52
N ASN A 537 5.75 -28.12 -1.89
CA ASN A 537 4.76 -27.71 -2.86
C ASN A 537 3.67 -26.75 -2.29
N VAL A 538 3.53 -26.60 -0.97
CA VAL A 538 2.60 -25.64 -0.36
C VAL A 538 2.86 -24.22 -0.89
N ALA A 539 4.13 -23.83 -1.00
CA ALA A 539 4.53 -22.50 -1.51
C ALA A 539 4.15 -22.26 -2.98
N ARG A 540 3.77 -23.31 -3.72
CA ARG A 540 3.28 -23.23 -5.11
C ARG A 540 1.78 -22.90 -5.22
N GLY A 541 1.10 -22.74 -4.09
CA GLY A 541 -0.28 -22.25 -4.00
C GLY A 541 -1.37 -23.31 -4.05
N ALA A 542 -1.11 -24.48 -4.61
CA ALA A 542 -1.93 -25.68 -4.51
C ALA A 542 -1.07 -26.93 -4.67
N TYR A 543 -1.46 -28.00 -4.02
CA TYR A 543 -0.74 -29.28 -4.09
C TYR A 543 -1.68 -30.45 -3.80
N VAL A 544 -1.28 -31.64 -4.24
CA VAL A 544 -2.01 -32.89 -3.95
C VAL A 544 -1.71 -33.31 -2.52
N LEU A 545 -2.72 -33.16 -1.63
CA LEU A 545 -2.61 -33.55 -0.22
C LEU A 545 -2.84 -35.05 -0.01
N LYS A 546 -3.88 -35.62 -0.66
CA LYS A 546 -4.12 -37.06 -0.72
C LYS A 546 -4.28 -37.48 -2.18
N ASP A 547 -3.72 -38.62 -2.55
CA ASP A 547 -3.79 -39.17 -3.91
C ASP A 547 -4.26 -40.61 -3.93
N CYS A 548 -4.62 -41.09 -5.12
CA CYS A 548 -4.99 -42.49 -5.40
C CYS A 548 -4.06 -43.09 -6.44
N VAL A 549 -4.07 -44.43 -6.55
CA VAL A 549 -3.32 -45.14 -7.60
C VAL A 549 -4.08 -44.97 -8.93
N GLY A 550 -3.39 -44.42 -9.94
CA GLY A 550 -3.93 -44.21 -11.29
C GLY A 550 -4.76 -42.92 -11.38
N THR A 551 -5.67 -42.87 -12.36
CA THR A 551 -6.50 -41.69 -12.58
C THR A 551 -7.60 -41.62 -11.52
N PRO A 552 -7.78 -40.47 -10.83
CA PRO A 552 -8.86 -40.30 -9.87
C PRO A 552 -10.23 -40.27 -10.55
N ASP A 553 -11.23 -40.87 -9.90
CA ASP A 553 -12.62 -40.80 -10.30
C ASP A 553 -13.20 -39.39 -10.04
N LEU A 554 -12.66 -38.69 -8.99
CA LEU A 554 -13.07 -37.37 -8.58
C LEU A 554 -11.94 -36.65 -7.84
N ILE A 555 -11.89 -35.31 -7.99
CA ILE A 555 -10.96 -34.44 -7.26
C ILE A 555 -11.75 -33.51 -6.35
N PHE A 556 -11.43 -33.52 -5.04
CA PHE A 556 -11.81 -32.47 -4.13
C PHE A 556 -10.77 -31.34 -4.17
N ILE A 557 -11.24 -30.10 -4.19
CA ILE A 557 -10.40 -28.89 -4.05
C ILE A 557 -10.91 -28.14 -2.83
N ALA A 558 -10.05 -27.92 -1.85
CA ALA A 558 -10.44 -27.20 -0.63
C ALA A 558 -9.34 -26.23 -0.18
N THR A 559 -9.71 -25.27 0.63
CA THR A 559 -8.82 -24.26 1.18
C THR A 559 -9.21 -23.94 2.63
N GLY A 560 -8.24 -23.47 3.44
CA GLY A 560 -8.51 -23.06 4.80
C GLY A 560 -9.16 -24.15 5.65
N SER A 561 -10.12 -23.77 6.47
CA SER A 561 -10.82 -24.65 7.40
C SER A 561 -11.57 -25.81 6.74
N GLU A 562 -11.87 -25.75 5.45
CA GLU A 562 -12.63 -26.79 4.76
C GLU A 562 -11.77 -27.92 4.19
N VAL A 563 -10.44 -27.83 4.29
CA VAL A 563 -9.54 -28.90 3.84
C VAL A 563 -9.77 -30.19 4.65
N GLU A 564 -9.91 -30.09 5.98
CA GLU A 564 -10.20 -31.25 6.84
C GLU A 564 -11.54 -31.89 6.45
N LEU A 565 -12.56 -31.08 6.12
CA LEU A 565 -13.86 -31.55 5.70
C LEU A 565 -13.77 -32.35 4.38
N ALA A 566 -13.01 -31.85 3.41
CA ALA A 566 -12.78 -32.53 2.13
C ALA A 566 -12.00 -33.84 2.31
N VAL A 567 -11.02 -33.86 3.21
CA VAL A 567 -10.27 -35.08 3.55
C VAL A 567 -11.17 -36.16 4.14
N LYS A 568 -12.02 -35.82 5.11
CA LYS A 568 -12.99 -36.75 5.71
C LYS A 568 -14.01 -37.29 4.69
N ALA A 569 -14.49 -36.42 3.81
CA ALA A 569 -15.40 -36.84 2.73
C ALA A 569 -14.70 -37.80 1.73
N ALA A 570 -13.43 -37.53 1.41
CA ALA A 570 -12.64 -38.42 0.57
C ALA A 570 -12.44 -39.80 1.22
N GLU A 571 -12.13 -39.85 2.52
CA GLU A 571 -11.96 -41.11 3.26
C GLU A 571 -13.22 -41.98 3.21
N GLN A 572 -14.40 -41.37 3.34
CA GLN A 572 -15.68 -42.10 3.22
C GLN A 572 -15.86 -42.67 1.81
N LEU A 573 -15.61 -41.90 0.76
CA LEU A 573 -15.73 -42.38 -0.62
C LEU A 573 -14.67 -43.42 -0.99
N ILE A 574 -13.45 -43.32 -0.45
CA ILE A 574 -12.40 -44.34 -0.62
C ILE A 574 -12.82 -45.64 0.03
N ALA A 575 -13.44 -45.62 1.21
CA ALA A 575 -13.99 -46.82 1.86
C ALA A 575 -15.13 -47.47 1.01
N GLU A 576 -15.80 -46.68 0.17
CA GLU A 576 -16.77 -47.17 -0.82
C GLU A 576 -16.12 -47.64 -2.14
N GLY A 577 -14.80 -47.69 -2.22
CA GLY A 577 -14.03 -48.17 -3.38
C GLY A 577 -13.79 -47.15 -4.49
N LYS A 578 -13.99 -45.86 -4.24
CA LYS A 578 -13.70 -44.78 -5.19
C LYS A 578 -12.25 -44.32 -5.15
N LYS A 579 -11.71 -43.89 -6.30
CA LYS A 579 -10.40 -43.29 -6.42
C LYS A 579 -10.53 -41.77 -6.27
N ILE A 580 -10.15 -41.25 -5.13
CA ILE A 580 -10.33 -39.84 -4.80
C ILE A 580 -8.96 -39.16 -4.62
N ARG A 581 -8.82 -37.97 -5.22
CA ARG A 581 -7.72 -37.03 -4.97
C ARG A 581 -8.26 -35.86 -4.14
N VAL A 582 -7.46 -35.40 -3.17
CA VAL A 582 -7.71 -34.17 -2.42
C VAL A 582 -6.58 -33.17 -2.70
N VAL A 583 -6.93 -31.99 -3.14
CA VAL A 583 -6.03 -30.86 -3.39
C VAL A 583 -6.26 -29.81 -2.32
N SER A 584 -5.24 -29.47 -1.55
CA SER A 584 -5.22 -28.25 -0.74
C SER A 584 -4.78 -27.09 -1.62
N MET A 585 -5.55 -26.00 -1.64
CA MET A 585 -5.29 -24.83 -2.48
C MET A 585 -5.23 -23.57 -1.62
N PRO A 586 -4.17 -23.38 -0.82
CA PRO A 586 -4.05 -22.22 0.05
C PRO A 586 -3.94 -20.90 -0.69
N SER A 587 -3.51 -20.88 -1.96
CA SER A 587 -3.42 -19.65 -2.77
C SER A 587 -3.70 -19.90 -4.24
N THR A 588 -4.89 -19.52 -4.69
CA THR A 588 -5.28 -19.63 -6.10
C THR A 588 -4.42 -18.76 -7.01
N ASN A 589 -4.11 -17.52 -6.58
CA ASN A 589 -3.30 -16.57 -7.35
C ASN A 589 -1.87 -17.06 -7.59
N VAL A 590 -1.28 -17.77 -6.64
CA VAL A 590 0.07 -18.35 -6.76
C VAL A 590 0.04 -19.60 -7.63
N PHE A 591 -0.99 -20.45 -7.46
CA PHE A 591 -1.16 -21.66 -8.28
C PHE A 591 -1.37 -21.31 -9.76
N ASP A 592 -2.17 -20.32 -10.07
CA ASP A 592 -2.45 -19.89 -11.45
C ASP A 592 -1.20 -19.42 -12.21
N LYS A 593 -0.18 -18.96 -11.49
CA LYS A 593 1.11 -18.53 -12.05
C LYS A 593 2.10 -19.67 -12.26
N GLN A 594 1.79 -20.91 -11.80
CA GLN A 594 2.65 -22.06 -12.01
C GLN A 594 2.68 -22.45 -13.49
N ASP A 595 3.74 -23.17 -13.89
CA ASP A 595 3.84 -23.74 -15.22
C ASP A 595 2.70 -24.73 -15.50
N GLU A 596 2.41 -24.95 -16.77
CA GLU A 596 1.31 -25.80 -17.21
C GLU A 596 1.47 -27.26 -16.73
N ALA A 597 2.71 -27.77 -16.74
CA ALA A 597 2.99 -29.14 -16.31
C ALA A 597 2.63 -29.36 -14.84
N TYR A 598 2.95 -28.39 -13.97
CA TYR A 598 2.59 -28.48 -12.57
C TYR A 598 1.08 -28.37 -12.36
N ARG A 599 0.45 -27.40 -13.02
CA ARG A 599 -1.00 -27.23 -12.91
C ARG A 599 -1.75 -28.49 -13.37
N GLU A 600 -1.28 -29.10 -14.44
CA GLU A 600 -1.85 -30.36 -14.97
C GLU A 600 -1.56 -31.55 -14.03
N ALA A 601 -0.41 -31.59 -13.39
CA ALA A 601 -0.10 -32.62 -12.39
C ALA A 601 -1.02 -32.54 -11.17
N VAL A 602 -1.38 -31.34 -10.71
CA VAL A 602 -2.26 -31.12 -9.56
C VAL A 602 -3.73 -31.31 -9.94
N LEU A 603 -4.17 -30.68 -11.03
CA LEU A 603 -5.56 -30.68 -11.53
C LEU A 603 -5.60 -31.17 -12.99
N PRO A 604 -5.45 -32.48 -13.25
CA PRO A 604 -5.46 -33.00 -14.61
C PRO A 604 -6.72 -32.60 -15.39
N SER A 605 -6.54 -32.07 -16.58
CA SER A 605 -7.64 -31.59 -17.44
C SER A 605 -8.60 -32.72 -17.86
N ALA A 606 -8.08 -33.95 -17.94
CA ALA A 606 -8.87 -35.15 -18.23
C ALA A 606 -9.84 -35.51 -17.09
N VAL A 607 -9.60 -35.04 -15.85
CA VAL A 607 -10.48 -35.30 -14.70
C VAL A 607 -11.41 -34.10 -14.49
N THR A 608 -12.60 -34.17 -15.05
CA THR A 608 -13.59 -33.09 -15.02
C THR A 608 -14.55 -33.18 -13.83
N LYS A 609 -14.63 -34.32 -13.16
CA LYS A 609 -15.42 -34.50 -11.93
C LYS A 609 -14.69 -33.88 -10.76
N ARG A 610 -15.06 -32.65 -10.42
CA ARG A 610 -14.41 -31.86 -9.37
C ARG A 610 -15.44 -31.26 -8.43
N VAL A 611 -15.12 -31.26 -7.14
CA VAL A 611 -15.92 -30.61 -6.08
C VAL A 611 -15.05 -29.63 -5.34
N ALA A 612 -15.45 -28.36 -5.29
CA ALA A 612 -14.81 -27.36 -4.45
C ALA A 612 -15.52 -27.21 -3.11
N VAL A 613 -14.77 -26.96 -2.03
CA VAL A 613 -15.31 -26.78 -0.69
C VAL A 613 -14.62 -25.56 -0.05
N GLU A 614 -15.40 -24.48 0.15
CA GLU A 614 -14.95 -23.26 0.83
C GLU A 614 -16.13 -22.53 1.45
N ALA A 615 -16.03 -22.16 2.73
CA ALA A 615 -17.00 -21.32 3.41
C ALA A 615 -16.87 -19.85 2.96
N GLY A 616 -17.22 -19.59 1.70
CA GLY A 616 -17.19 -18.34 0.98
C GLY A 616 -18.10 -18.45 -0.24
N ILE A 617 -18.23 -17.36 -1.00
CA ILE A 617 -19.11 -17.32 -2.18
C ILE A 617 -18.75 -18.43 -3.18
N ALA A 618 -19.76 -19.18 -3.63
CA ALA A 618 -19.57 -20.34 -4.49
C ALA A 618 -19.01 -20.00 -5.88
N ASP A 619 -19.44 -18.88 -6.46
CA ASP A 619 -19.23 -18.53 -7.87
C ASP A 619 -17.75 -18.50 -8.30
N PHE A 620 -16.84 -18.12 -7.41
CA PHE A 620 -15.41 -18.08 -7.71
C PHE A 620 -14.84 -19.43 -8.16
N TRP A 621 -15.40 -20.53 -7.63
CA TRP A 621 -14.85 -21.87 -7.83
C TRP A 621 -15.19 -22.49 -9.19
N TYR A 622 -16.13 -21.93 -9.96
CA TYR A 622 -16.42 -22.42 -11.32
C TYR A 622 -15.20 -22.43 -12.23
N LYS A 623 -14.24 -21.54 -12.00
CA LYS A 623 -12.95 -21.52 -12.72
C LYS A 623 -12.19 -22.84 -12.63
N TYR A 624 -12.29 -23.55 -11.51
CA TYR A 624 -11.53 -24.77 -11.22
C TYR A 624 -12.35 -26.05 -11.38
N VAL A 625 -13.64 -25.98 -11.10
CA VAL A 625 -14.53 -27.15 -11.19
C VAL A 625 -15.29 -27.26 -12.51
N GLY A 626 -15.39 -26.16 -13.27
CA GLY A 626 -16.23 -26.08 -14.47
C GLY A 626 -17.73 -26.12 -14.16
N PHE A 627 -18.57 -25.93 -15.17
CA PHE A 627 -20.03 -25.89 -15.01
C PHE A 627 -20.63 -27.25 -14.60
N ASN A 628 -19.94 -28.36 -14.87
CA ASN A 628 -20.42 -29.71 -14.51
C ASN A 628 -19.93 -30.17 -13.12
N GLY A 629 -19.02 -29.43 -12.51
CA GLY A 629 -18.56 -29.69 -11.14
C GLY A 629 -19.59 -29.33 -10.08
N ARG A 630 -19.23 -29.52 -8.83
CA ARG A 630 -20.06 -29.13 -7.69
C ARG A 630 -19.28 -28.25 -6.75
N ILE A 631 -19.98 -27.41 -6.02
CA ILE A 631 -19.41 -26.49 -5.04
C ILE A 631 -20.23 -26.60 -3.75
N VAL A 632 -19.54 -26.80 -2.64
CA VAL A 632 -20.07 -26.58 -1.30
C VAL A 632 -19.54 -25.24 -0.83
N GLY A 633 -20.38 -24.22 -0.93
CA GLY A 633 -20.06 -22.82 -0.70
C GLY A 633 -21.27 -22.03 -0.23
N MET A 634 -21.09 -20.74 0.01
CA MET A 634 -22.14 -19.81 0.40
C MET A 634 -22.83 -19.22 -0.83
N ASN A 635 -24.15 -19.03 -0.74
CA ASN A 635 -24.96 -18.34 -1.75
C ASN A 635 -25.86 -17.26 -1.11
N SER A 636 -25.68 -17.02 0.18
CA SER A 636 -26.39 -16.01 0.96
C SER A 636 -25.49 -15.52 2.10
N PHE A 637 -25.93 -14.47 2.77
CA PHE A 637 -25.30 -14.07 4.03
C PHE A 637 -25.45 -15.16 5.08
N GLY A 638 -24.58 -15.11 6.10
CA GLY A 638 -24.64 -16.00 7.25
C GLY A 638 -25.79 -15.66 8.22
N GLU A 639 -25.74 -16.26 9.40
CA GLU A 639 -26.73 -16.08 10.48
C GLU A 639 -26.01 -15.94 11.83
N SER A 640 -26.70 -15.38 12.83
CA SER A 640 -26.18 -15.26 14.19
C SER A 640 -26.46 -16.52 14.98
N ALA A 641 -25.45 -17.40 15.11
CA ALA A 641 -25.54 -18.64 15.86
C ALA A 641 -24.11 -19.18 16.17
N PRO A 642 -23.96 -20.18 17.06
CA PRO A 642 -22.69 -20.90 17.24
C PRO A 642 -22.19 -21.50 15.91
N ALA A 643 -20.87 -21.46 15.71
CA ALA A 643 -20.23 -21.84 14.46
C ALA A 643 -20.60 -23.24 13.93
N ASP A 644 -20.68 -24.24 14.83
CA ASP A 644 -21.04 -25.61 14.51
C ASP A 644 -22.46 -25.73 13.94
N GLN A 645 -23.40 -24.93 14.43
CA GLN A 645 -24.76 -24.86 13.92
C GLN A 645 -24.78 -24.21 12.53
N LEU A 646 -23.98 -23.17 12.33
CA LEU A 646 -23.88 -22.48 11.04
C LEU A 646 -23.26 -23.36 9.96
N PHE A 647 -22.15 -24.04 10.25
CA PHE A 647 -21.57 -25.00 9.31
C PHE A 647 -22.57 -26.09 8.91
N LYS A 648 -23.36 -26.60 9.87
CA LYS A 648 -24.42 -27.58 9.59
C LYS A 648 -25.55 -26.96 8.76
N LEU A 649 -26.01 -25.77 9.13
CA LEU A 649 -27.11 -25.06 8.43
C LEU A 649 -26.79 -24.83 6.96
N PHE A 650 -25.58 -24.34 6.68
CA PHE A 650 -25.11 -24.02 5.33
C PHE A 650 -24.50 -25.20 4.57
N GLY A 651 -24.59 -26.41 5.15
CA GLY A 651 -24.25 -27.66 4.45
C GLY A 651 -22.74 -27.99 4.42
N PHE A 652 -21.94 -27.36 5.26
CA PHE A 652 -20.52 -27.73 5.43
C PHE A 652 -20.40 -28.94 6.36
N THR A 653 -20.91 -30.08 5.90
CA THR A 653 -20.87 -31.37 6.58
C THR A 653 -20.29 -32.44 5.67
N VAL A 654 -19.67 -33.48 6.24
CA VAL A 654 -19.11 -34.62 5.48
C VAL A 654 -20.19 -35.24 4.59
N ASP A 655 -21.39 -35.47 5.15
CA ASP A 655 -22.48 -36.10 4.42
C ASP A 655 -22.90 -35.30 3.20
N ASN A 656 -22.98 -33.97 3.30
CA ASN A 656 -23.34 -33.10 2.17
C ASN A 656 -22.23 -33.07 1.11
N VAL A 657 -20.95 -32.97 1.54
CA VAL A 657 -19.82 -33.00 0.59
C VAL A 657 -19.78 -34.32 -0.17
N VAL A 658 -20.02 -35.47 0.52
CA VAL A 658 -20.12 -36.78 -0.10
C VAL A 658 -21.35 -36.85 -1.04
N ALA A 659 -22.50 -36.32 -0.64
CA ALA A 659 -23.69 -36.29 -1.49
C ALA A 659 -23.43 -35.50 -2.77
N LYS A 660 -22.78 -34.30 -2.67
CA LYS A 660 -22.41 -33.50 -3.83
C LYS A 660 -21.41 -34.20 -4.76
N ALA A 661 -20.48 -34.96 -4.21
CA ALA A 661 -19.56 -35.77 -5.00
C ALA A 661 -20.32 -36.91 -5.75
N LYS A 662 -21.26 -37.56 -5.09
CA LYS A 662 -22.05 -38.65 -5.67
C LYS A 662 -22.99 -38.18 -6.81
N GLU A 663 -23.38 -36.91 -6.84
CA GLU A 663 -24.17 -36.35 -7.95
C GLU A 663 -23.41 -36.41 -9.30
N ILE A 664 -22.08 -36.50 -9.28
CA ILE A 664 -21.24 -36.45 -10.48
C ILE A 664 -20.32 -37.68 -10.62
N LEU A 665 -20.23 -38.56 -9.61
CA LEU A 665 -19.52 -39.83 -9.70
C LEU A 665 -20.26 -40.84 -10.56
#